data_32e4eb385d2dc6ad70552edf1595a2ac
#
_entry.id   32e4eb385d2dc6ad70552edf1595a2ac
#
_cell.length_a   1.000
_cell.length_b   1.000
_cell.length_c   1.000
_cell.angle_alpha   90.00
_cell.angle_beta   90.00
_cell.angle_gamma   90.00
#
_symmetry.space_group_name_H-M   'P 1'
#
loop_
_entity.id
_entity.type
_entity.pdbx_description
1 polymer ?
#
loop_
_entity_poly.entity_id
_entity_poly.type
_entity_poly.pdbx_seq_one_letter_code
_entity_poly.pdbx_strand_id
1 'polypeptide(L)'
;MAAISLEQAMIYYVGVDVGTGSARACIIDNTGNILSLAEKPIQREELKPNYITQSSQEIWQSICHCVKSVVRDSGVPVERIHGIGFDATCSLVVVDDEDKEVGVGPVFANNDQNIVLWMDHRAIAETNEINATNDKCLKYVGGQMSVEMEIPKIKWLKNNLPKEQFDKCKFFDLADYLTFKATNKDTRSFCSTVCKQGLIPIGVEGSKEGWSKDFLNAINLPELVENDFAKIGGPATATAADGTTHSFLSAGEYVGALDEEAAEELGLPVHCVVGSGVIDAYAGWVGTVAAQTDVELPDLAEADRTKKGIDRATGRLAAVAGTSTCHIALSRDPVFVNGVWGPYRDVMAHGFWAAEGGQSCTGALLAHVMSTHPAFTELSHLSDAANISKFDYLNSRLETLVQQRGDRSVVALAKHLYFYGDYHGNRSPIADPSMRAAIIGQSMDNSIDDLAIMYLGACEFIAQQTRQIVEKMCDAGHQISTIFMSGGQCRNGLLMRLLADCTGLPIIIPRYIDAAVVFGSALLGAVASESFNSHHAKSEITRRRKSSLTNLDPSSLPSASGKGPLSQLGKMKPDWPSPYTAPHATSSTSQIAATSGSFPFPVVGESSEAITEEANDSEGPVSFKPTRATSQEGLATRNPPNNGDALWDVMYQMTGGGKVVRPSPEDDPDRVLLNAKYKIFLDMADSQRRYREAIDKVEKAIAK
;
A
#
# COMPACT_ATOMS: atom_id res chain seq x y z
N MET A 1 41.53 -24.84 -2.27
CA MET A 1 40.41 -23.89 -2.16
C MET A 1 39.78 -24.10 -0.80
N ALA A 2 39.94 -23.18 0.13
CA ALA A 2 39.32 -23.28 1.44
C ALA A 2 37.81 -23.16 1.24
N ALA A 3 37.02 -24.07 1.85
CA ALA A 3 35.60 -23.96 1.92
C ALA A 3 35.29 -22.65 2.68
N ILE A 4 34.77 -21.63 1.97
CA ILE A 4 34.19 -20.47 2.61
C ILE A 4 33.02 -21.00 3.43
N SER A 5 33.05 -20.82 4.76
CA SER A 5 31.95 -21.26 5.62
C SER A 5 30.65 -20.58 5.15
N LEU A 6 29.52 -21.28 5.23
CA LEU A 6 28.21 -20.72 4.87
C LEU A 6 27.96 -19.36 5.55
N GLU A 7 28.45 -19.18 6.78
CA GLU A 7 28.40 -17.90 7.51
C GLU A 7 29.15 -16.76 6.81
N GLN A 8 30.18 -17.06 6.00
CA GLN A 8 30.92 -16.04 5.25
C GLN A 8 30.21 -15.54 3.99
N ALA A 9 29.08 -16.15 3.59
CA ALA A 9 28.28 -15.78 2.41
C ALA A 9 27.00 -15.03 2.75
N MET A 10 26.62 -14.89 4.03
CA MET A 10 25.38 -14.25 4.45
C MET A 10 25.45 -12.74 4.28
N ILE A 11 24.46 -12.17 3.63
CA ILE A 11 24.23 -10.74 3.42
C ILE A 11 22.89 -10.40 4.07
N TYR A 12 22.77 -9.17 4.58
CA TYR A 12 21.59 -8.75 5.33
C TYR A 12 21.03 -7.47 4.74
N TYR A 13 19.72 -7.28 4.93
CA TYR A 13 18.98 -6.12 4.46
C TYR A 13 18.10 -5.58 5.56
N VAL A 14 17.93 -4.26 5.61
CA VAL A 14 17.09 -3.56 6.57
C VAL A 14 15.84 -3.04 5.87
N GLY A 15 14.69 -3.24 6.48
CA GLY A 15 13.43 -2.60 6.09
C GLY A 15 12.99 -1.62 7.15
N VAL A 16 12.43 -0.49 6.71
CA VAL A 16 11.85 0.55 7.55
C VAL A 16 10.43 0.84 7.08
N ASP A 17 9.48 0.77 8.00
CA ASP A 17 8.06 1.06 7.80
C ASP A 17 7.63 2.19 8.74
N VAL A 18 7.09 3.27 8.16
CA VAL A 18 6.53 4.39 8.92
C VAL A 18 5.01 4.41 8.76
N GLY A 19 4.33 3.78 9.70
CA GLY A 19 2.87 3.83 9.80
C GLY A 19 2.37 5.12 10.46
N THR A 20 1.06 5.27 10.59
CA THR A 20 0.43 6.46 11.19
C THR A 20 0.83 6.70 12.65
N GLY A 21 1.12 5.66 13.42
CA GLY A 21 1.37 5.77 14.86
C GLY A 21 2.69 5.18 15.34
N SER A 22 3.50 4.59 14.47
CA SER A 22 4.79 4.03 14.84
C SER A 22 5.75 3.96 13.66
N ALA A 23 7.05 4.03 13.94
CA ALA A 23 8.11 3.63 13.05
C ALA A 23 8.57 2.21 13.43
N ARG A 24 8.83 1.37 12.43
CA ARG A 24 9.29 0.00 12.59
C ARG A 24 10.54 -0.23 11.77
N ALA A 25 11.39 -1.13 12.24
CA ALA A 25 12.48 -1.64 11.43
C ALA A 25 12.59 -3.15 11.58
N CYS A 26 13.01 -3.83 10.51
CA CYS A 26 13.42 -5.22 10.58
C CYS A 26 14.76 -5.42 9.89
N ILE A 27 15.47 -6.48 10.27
CA ILE A 27 16.64 -6.97 9.55
C ILE A 27 16.38 -8.40 9.09
N ILE A 28 16.67 -8.65 7.81
CA ILE A 28 16.47 -9.96 7.19
C ILE A 28 17.79 -10.50 6.64
N ASP A 29 17.87 -11.83 6.54
CA ASP A 29 18.94 -12.50 5.79
C ASP A 29 18.61 -12.61 4.29
N ASN A 30 19.55 -13.08 3.49
CA ASN A 30 19.37 -13.25 2.05
C ASN A 30 18.43 -14.41 1.64
N THR A 31 17.81 -15.08 2.60
CA THR A 31 16.74 -16.07 2.39
C THR A 31 15.37 -15.52 2.84
N GLY A 32 15.33 -14.26 3.32
CA GLY A 32 14.14 -13.58 3.76
C GLY A 32 13.68 -13.94 5.18
N ASN A 33 14.54 -14.52 6.03
CA ASN A 33 14.19 -14.70 7.43
C ASN A 33 14.37 -13.39 8.18
N ILE A 34 13.32 -12.95 8.90
CA ILE A 34 13.43 -11.83 9.84
C ILE A 34 14.21 -12.29 11.06
N LEU A 35 15.34 -11.65 11.32
CA LEU A 35 16.24 -11.94 12.43
C LEU A 35 15.91 -11.10 13.65
N SER A 36 15.46 -9.86 13.46
CA SER A 36 15.03 -8.96 14.51
C SER A 36 14.02 -7.96 13.97
N LEU A 37 13.14 -7.48 14.86
CA LEU A 37 12.12 -6.49 14.59
C LEU A 37 12.04 -5.53 15.78
N ALA A 38 11.99 -4.23 15.50
CA ALA A 38 11.82 -3.18 16.50
C ALA A 38 10.72 -2.22 16.08
N GLU A 39 10.01 -1.67 17.06
CA GLU A 39 8.96 -0.70 16.87
C GLU A 39 9.10 0.43 17.90
N LYS A 40 8.85 1.66 17.46
CA LYS A 40 8.80 2.84 18.32
C LYS A 40 7.60 3.70 17.96
N PRO A 41 6.73 4.05 18.93
CA PRO A 41 5.64 4.98 18.70
C PRO A 41 6.15 6.35 18.24
N ILE A 42 5.38 6.99 17.34
CA ILE A 42 5.57 8.36 16.88
C ILE A 42 4.34 9.19 17.20
N GLN A 43 4.54 10.47 17.48
CA GLN A 43 3.46 11.37 17.87
C GLN A 43 2.73 11.91 16.63
N ARG A 44 1.47 12.22 16.81
CA ARG A 44 0.68 13.01 15.90
C ARG A 44 -0.01 14.12 16.67
N GLU A 45 -0.09 15.29 16.08
CA GLU A 45 -0.80 16.42 16.66
C GLU A 45 -2.12 16.66 15.91
N GLU A 46 -3.19 16.88 16.64
CA GLU A 46 -4.49 17.32 16.11
C GLU A 46 -4.96 18.54 16.90
N LEU A 47 -4.34 19.69 16.64
CA LEU A 47 -4.65 20.96 17.33
C LEU A 47 -6.00 21.55 16.92
N LYS A 48 -6.54 21.11 15.79
CA LYS A 48 -7.84 21.51 15.26
C LYS A 48 -8.44 20.31 14.53
N PRO A 49 -9.77 20.07 14.59
CA PRO A 49 -10.40 18.99 13.85
C PRO A 49 -9.99 18.98 12.37
N ASN A 50 -9.65 17.81 11.84
CA ASN A 50 -9.18 17.59 10.49
C ASN A 50 -7.76 18.13 10.17
N TYR A 51 -7.02 18.68 11.14
CA TYR A 51 -5.64 19.13 10.97
C TYR A 51 -4.72 18.18 11.74
N ILE A 52 -4.16 17.22 11.06
CA ILE A 52 -3.34 16.18 11.66
C ILE A 52 -1.93 16.26 11.11
N THR A 53 -0.97 16.52 11.99
CA THR A 53 0.43 16.75 11.63
C THR A 53 1.38 15.83 12.37
N GLN A 54 2.59 15.69 11.82
CA GLN A 54 3.72 14.97 12.44
C GLN A 54 5.04 15.72 12.20
N SER A 55 6.08 15.27 12.89
CA SER A 55 7.45 15.78 12.78
C SER A 55 8.31 14.81 11.99
N SER A 56 8.93 15.28 10.91
CA SER A 56 9.88 14.48 10.13
C SER A 56 11.14 14.16 10.94
N GLN A 57 11.56 15.07 11.82
CA GLN A 57 12.69 14.86 12.69
C GLN A 57 12.43 13.77 13.76
N GLU A 58 11.24 13.79 14.40
CA GLU A 58 10.86 12.73 15.34
C GLU A 58 10.78 11.36 14.64
N ILE A 59 10.20 11.32 13.45
CA ILE A 59 10.13 10.09 12.65
C ILE A 59 11.53 9.57 12.37
N TRP A 60 12.45 10.41 11.87
CA TRP A 60 13.82 10.00 11.57
C TRP A 60 14.56 9.49 12.82
N GLN A 61 14.44 10.17 13.94
CA GLN A 61 15.03 9.72 15.21
C GLN A 61 14.46 8.38 15.68
N SER A 62 13.18 8.15 15.43
CA SER A 62 12.51 6.88 15.75
C SER A 62 12.98 5.74 14.83
N ILE A 63 13.18 6.03 13.55
CA ILE A 63 13.80 5.11 12.59
C ILE A 63 15.22 4.75 13.03
N CYS A 64 16.08 5.73 13.34
CA CYS A 64 17.44 5.49 13.80
C CYS A 64 17.46 4.61 15.05
N HIS A 65 16.54 4.85 16.00
CA HIS A 65 16.39 4.02 17.17
C HIS A 65 16.04 2.56 16.82
N CYS A 66 15.06 2.36 15.94
CA CYS A 66 14.62 1.02 15.54
C CYS A 66 15.71 0.28 14.76
N VAL A 67 16.40 0.95 13.81
CA VAL A 67 17.48 0.35 13.02
C VAL A 67 18.65 -0.07 13.92
N LYS A 68 19.12 0.80 14.81
CA LYS A 68 20.17 0.45 15.78
C LYS A 68 19.75 -0.70 16.69
N SER A 69 18.48 -0.78 17.08
CA SER A 69 17.96 -1.87 17.89
C SER A 69 17.98 -3.20 17.16
N VAL A 70 17.49 -3.26 15.91
CA VAL A 70 17.49 -4.53 15.15
C VAL A 70 18.89 -5.01 14.80
N VAL A 71 19.83 -4.11 14.52
CA VAL A 71 21.23 -4.45 14.29
C VAL A 71 21.86 -5.04 15.54
N ARG A 72 21.70 -4.39 16.69
CA ARG A 72 22.20 -4.88 17.97
C ARG A 72 21.60 -6.24 18.36
N ASP A 73 20.28 -6.35 18.27
CA ASP A 73 19.54 -7.51 18.78
C ASP A 73 19.66 -8.73 17.86
N SER A 74 19.91 -8.53 16.57
CA SER A 74 20.23 -9.61 15.63
C SER A 74 21.66 -10.15 15.75
N GLY A 75 22.58 -9.32 16.24
CA GLY A 75 24.01 -9.66 16.35
C GLY A 75 24.74 -9.86 15.01
N VAL A 76 24.16 -9.42 13.90
CA VAL A 76 24.77 -9.53 12.56
C VAL A 76 25.97 -8.59 12.43
N PRO A 77 27.02 -8.96 11.68
CA PRO A 77 28.12 -8.05 11.35
C PRO A 77 27.60 -6.86 10.52
N VAL A 78 27.79 -5.66 11.02
CA VAL A 78 27.27 -4.42 10.39
C VAL A 78 27.79 -4.28 8.95
N GLU A 79 29.04 -4.66 8.68
CA GLU A 79 29.69 -4.60 7.37
C GLU A 79 29.04 -5.49 6.31
N ARG A 80 28.10 -6.37 6.73
CA ARG A 80 27.35 -7.28 5.86
C ARG A 80 25.92 -6.82 5.58
N ILE A 81 25.56 -5.65 6.05
CA ILE A 81 24.28 -5.02 5.73
C ILE A 81 24.50 -4.23 4.43
N HIS A 82 23.91 -4.72 3.35
CA HIS A 82 24.16 -4.23 2.00
C HIS A 82 23.06 -3.38 1.43
N GLY A 83 21.86 -3.39 2.01
CA GLY A 83 20.75 -2.60 1.49
C GLY A 83 19.73 -2.23 2.56
N ILE A 84 19.11 -1.08 2.38
CA ILE A 84 17.99 -0.59 3.18
C ILE A 84 16.90 -0.08 2.26
N GLY A 85 15.64 -0.34 2.62
CA GLY A 85 14.47 0.19 1.95
C GLY A 85 13.52 0.85 2.95
N PHE A 86 12.78 1.83 2.45
CA PHE A 86 11.82 2.62 3.22
C PHE A 86 10.43 2.51 2.62
N ASP A 87 9.43 2.41 3.47
CA ASP A 87 8.07 2.74 3.14
C ASP A 87 7.46 3.67 4.19
N ALA A 88 6.41 4.37 3.80
CA ALA A 88 5.68 5.23 4.69
C ALA A 88 4.21 5.39 4.27
N THR A 89 3.38 5.84 5.22
CA THR A 89 2.07 6.41 4.87
C THR A 89 2.25 7.55 3.86
N CYS A 90 1.34 7.68 2.89
CA CYS A 90 1.34 8.76 1.92
C CYS A 90 1.04 10.11 2.59
N SER A 91 2.07 10.77 3.10
CA SER A 91 1.96 12.00 3.89
C SER A 91 2.89 13.08 3.33
N LEU A 92 2.35 14.29 3.18
CA LEU A 92 3.07 15.41 2.59
C LEU A 92 4.09 16.00 3.56
N VAL A 93 5.37 15.92 3.25
CA VAL A 93 6.48 16.57 3.96
C VAL A 93 6.80 17.90 3.29
N VAL A 94 6.97 18.96 4.07
CA VAL A 94 7.32 20.29 3.59
C VAL A 94 8.64 20.74 4.17
N VAL A 95 9.58 21.08 3.30
CA VAL A 95 10.86 21.72 3.66
C VAL A 95 11.08 22.95 2.80
N ASP A 96 12.02 23.82 3.19
CA ASP A 96 12.41 24.98 2.39
C ASP A 96 13.54 24.64 1.38
N ASP A 97 14.03 25.66 0.69
CA ASP A 97 15.12 25.56 -0.30
C ASP A 97 16.51 25.28 0.32
N GLU A 98 16.62 25.36 1.66
CA GLU A 98 17.79 24.95 2.45
C GLU A 98 17.56 23.58 3.16
N ASP A 99 16.50 22.85 2.76
CA ASP A 99 16.09 21.56 3.31
C ASP A 99 15.69 21.58 4.80
N LYS A 100 15.31 22.77 5.33
CA LYS A 100 14.81 22.95 6.69
C LYS A 100 13.30 22.75 6.76
N GLU A 101 12.84 22.25 7.88
CA GLU A 101 11.43 21.99 8.12
C GLU A 101 10.58 23.27 8.03
N VAL A 102 9.44 23.20 7.35
CA VAL A 102 8.45 24.27 7.26
C VAL A 102 7.18 23.84 7.98
N GLY A 103 6.78 24.58 9.01
CA GLY A 103 5.58 24.28 9.79
C GLY A 103 4.30 24.31 8.96
N VAL A 104 3.51 23.23 9.06
CA VAL A 104 2.23 23.06 8.36
C VAL A 104 1.03 23.04 9.31
N GLY A 105 1.27 23.34 10.58
CA GLY A 105 0.21 23.41 11.60
C GLY A 105 -0.80 24.53 11.34
N PRO A 106 -1.88 24.59 12.11
CA PRO A 106 -2.94 25.59 11.88
C PRO A 106 -2.48 27.05 12.04
N VAL A 107 -1.35 27.29 12.71
CA VAL A 107 -0.77 28.62 12.93
C VAL A 107 0.63 28.80 12.35
N PHE A 108 1.17 27.78 11.67
CA PHE A 108 2.50 27.78 11.04
C PHE A 108 3.68 28.19 11.96
N ALA A 109 3.48 28.13 13.27
CA ALA A 109 4.46 28.64 14.26
C ALA A 109 5.45 27.57 14.72
N ASN A 110 5.16 26.30 14.48
CA ASN A 110 5.97 25.16 14.88
C ASN A 110 6.53 24.45 13.63
N ASN A 111 7.79 24.71 13.32
CA ASN A 111 8.45 24.10 12.16
C ASN A 111 8.65 22.60 12.33
N ASP A 112 8.72 22.10 13.58
CA ASP A 112 8.83 20.65 13.82
C ASP A 112 7.63 19.87 13.29
N GLN A 113 6.47 20.51 13.18
CA GLN A 113 5.25 19.94 12.63
C GLN A 113 5.17 20.23 11.12
N ASN A 114 6.02 19.58 10.34
CA ASN A 114 6.21 19.82 8.92
C ASN A 114 5.57 18.76 8.01
N ILE A 115 4.80 17.82 8.56
CA ILE A 115 4.11 16.77 7.81
C ILE A 115 2.60 16.98 7.91
N VAL A 116 1.90 16.99 6.77
CA VAL A 116 0.44 16.87 6.68
C VAL A 116 0.10 15.40 6.42
N LEU A 117 -0.53 14.71 7.41
CA LEU A 117 -0.86 13.29 7.30
C LEU A 117 -1.83 13.00 6.17
N TRP A 118 -1.83 11.73 5.69
CA TRP A 118 -2.78 11.24 4.69
C TRP A 118 -4.24 11.45 5.11
N MET A 119 -4.57 11.19 6.37
CA MET A 119 -5.91 11.33 6.95
C MET A 119 -6.29 12.77 7.36
N ASP A 120 -5.44 13.76 7.06
CA ASP A 120 -5.74 15.17 7.25
C ASP A 120 -6.69 15.63 6.14
N HIS A 121 -7.85 16.15 6.53
CA HIS A 121 -8.92 16.56 5.61
C HIS A 121 -9.09 18.08 5.53
N ARG A 122 -8.05 18.87 5.85
CA ARG A 122 -8.11 20.35 5.80
C ARG A 122 -8.40 20.91 4.39
N ALA A 123 -8.02 20.18 3.34
CA ALA A 123 -8.04 20.64 1.96
C ALA A 123 -9.29 20.21 1.16
N ILE A 124 -10.45 20.05 1.83
CA ILE A 124 -11.71 19.64 1.16
C ILE A 124 -12.13 20.66 0.09
N ALA A 125 -12.04 21.96 0.36
CA ALA A 125 -12.41 23.00 -0.57
C ALA A 125 -11.51 22.97 -1.83
N GLU A 126 -10.20 22.88 -1.64
CA GLU A 126 -9.22 22.76 -2.71
C GLU A 126 -9.41 21.49 -3.54
N THR A 127 -9.77 20.38 -2.89
CA THR A 127 -10.10 19.12 -3.59
C THR A 127 -11.29 19.30 -4.51
N ASN A 128 -12.35 19.94 -4.03
CA ASN A 128 -13.54 20.20 -4.83
C ASN A 128 -13.23 21.14 -6.03
N GLU A 129 -12.41 22.17 -5.82
CA GLU A 129 -11.97 23.07 -6.89
C GLU A 129 -11.15 22.32 -7.96
N ILE A 130 -10.24 21.44 -7.55
CA ILE A 130 -9.44 20.61 -8.46
C ILE A 130 -10.37 19.69 -9.27
N ASN A 131 -11.30 19.01 -8.61
CA ASN A 131 -12.22 18.09 -9.26
C ASN A 131 -13.19 18.80 -10.22
N ALA A 132 -13.59 20.04 -9.91
CA ALA A 132 -14.44 20.86 -10.79
C ALA A 132 -13.77 21.22 -12.13
N THR A 133 -12.44 21.12 -12.25
CA THR A 133 -11.74 21.34 -13.52
C THR A 133 -12.06 20.27 -14.57
N ASN A 134 -12.47 19.08 -14.15
CA ASN A 134 -12.65 17.90 -15.00
C ASN A 134 -11.45 17.64 -15.93
N ASP A 135 -10.23 17.95 -15.45
CA ASP A 135 -9.02 17.76 -16.24
C ASP A 135 -8.77 16.28 -16.54
N LYS A 136 -8.21 16.00 -17.72
CA LYS A 136 -7.87 14.65 -18.17
C LYS A 136 -6.92 13.89 -17.22
N CYS A 137 -6.11 14.60 -16.43
CA CYS A 137 -5.23 14.00 -15.43
C CYS A 137 -6.01 13.26 -14.34
N LEU A 138 -7.22 13.73 -14.01
CA LEU A 138 -8.04 13.13 -12.95
C LEU A 138 -8.43 11.68 -13.24
N LYS A 139 -8.50 11.27 -14.52
CA LYS A 139 -8.83 9.88 -14.85
C LYS A 139 -7.81 8.87 -14.31
N TYR A 140 -6.55 9.29 -14.09
CA TYR A 140 -5.50 8.44 -13.55
C TYR A 140 -5.51 8.33 -12.01
N VAL A 141 -6.37 9.08 -11.35
CA VAL A 141 -6.60 8.99 -9.91
C VAL A 141 -8.02 8.54 -9.58
N GLY A 142 -8.61 7.72 -10.46
CA GLY A 142 -9.96 7.15 -10.28
C GLY A 142 -11.12 8.06 -10.71
N GLY A 143 -10.84 9.12 -11.47
CA GLY A 143 -11.81 10.08 -11.98
C GLY A 143 -11.94 11.36 -11.14
N GLN A 144 -11.57 11.29 -9.87
CA GLN A 144 -11.57 12.41 -8.92
C GLN A 144 -10.38 12.31 -7.99
N MET A 145 -9.71 13.44 -7.74
CA MET A 145 -8.66 13.52 -6.73
C MET A 145 -9.26 13.43 -5.34
N SER A 146 -8.65 12.63 -4.46
CA SER A 146 -9.04 12.50 -3.07
C SER A 146 -8.40 13.58 -2.20
N VAL A 147 -9.07 13.98 -1.12
CA VAL A 147 -8.50 14.87 -0.10
C VAL A 147 -7.30 14.22 0.62
N GLU A 148 -7.19 12.90 0.57
CA GLU A 148 -6.03 12.15 1.11
C GLU A 148 -4.75 12.36 0.28
N MET A 149 -4.88 12.80 -0.98
CA MET A 149 -3.74 13.06 -1.88
C MET A 149 -3.04 14.38 -1.54
N GLU A 150 -1.85 14.58 -2.08
CA GLU A 150 -0.97 15.67 -1.67
C GLU A 150 -1.23 16.98 -2.41
N ILE A 151 -1.59 16.94 -3.68
CA ILE A 151 -1.86 18.15 -4.49
C ILE A 151 -2.91 19.07 -3.86
N PRO A 152 -4.06 18.58 -3.36
CA PRO A 152 -4.99 19.42 -2.61
C PRO A 152 -4.37 20.10 -1.39
N LYS A 153 -3.51 19.39 -0.66
CA LYS A 153 -2.82 19.90 0.52
C LYS A 153 -1.78 20.96 0.16
N ILE A 154 -1.05 20.78 -0.94
CA ILE A 154 -0.13 21.79 -1.48
C ILE A 154 -0.91 23.06 -1.88
N LYS A 155 -2.06 22.89 -2.53
CA LYS A 155 -2.93 24.03 -2.88
C LYS A 155 -3.44 24.76 -1.64
N TRP A 156 -3.82 24.00 -0.59
CA TRP A 156 -4.22 24.57 0.69
C TRP A 156 -3.05 25.38 1.32
N LEU A 157 -1.84 24.84 1.32
CA LEU A 157 -0.63 25.51 1.82
C LEU A 157 -0.40 26.83 1.06
N LYS A 158 -0.51 26.82 -0.26
CA LYS A 158 -0.42 28.05 -1.06
C LYS A 158 -1.42 29.13 -0.61
N ASN A 159 -2.67 28.71 -0.33
CA ASN A 159 -3.73 29.64 0.05
C ASN A 159 -3.57 30.19 1.47
N ASN A 160 -2.80 29.52 2.35
CA ASN A 160 -2.74 29.82 3.78
C ASN A 160 -1.36 30.21 4.31
N LEU A 161 -0.25 29.75 3.70
CA LEU A 161 1.10 30.17 4.05
C LEU A 161 1.38 31.60 3.52
N PRO A 162 2.24 32.37 4.20
CA PRO A 162 2.81 33.59 3.62
C PRO A 162 3.47 33.27 2.27
N LYS A 163 3.20 34.10 1.25
CA LYS A 163 3.72 33.86 -0.10
C LYS A 163 5.23 33.64 -0.14
N GLU A 164 6.00 34.48 0.58
CA GLU A 164 7.45 34.38 0.63
C GLU A 164 7.96 33.06 1.23
N GLN A 165 7.19 32.46 2.12
CA GLN A 165 7.48 31.14 2.68
C GLN A 165 7.10 30.03 1.72
N PHE A 166 5.90 30.09 1.10
CA PHE A 166 5.45 29.13 0.11
C PHE A 166 6.39 29.08 -1.10
N ASP A 167 6.88 30.24 -1.55
CA ASP A 167 7.80 30.34 -2.69
C ASP A 167 9.12 29.57 -2.48
N LYS A 168 9.51 29.33 -1.23
CA LYS A 168 10.71 28.54 -0.87
C LYS A 168 10.43 27.08 -0.60
N CYS A 169 9.15 26.66 -0.49
CA CYS A 169 8.82 25.29 -0.15
C CYS A 169 9.20 24.30 -1.24
N LYS A 170 9.69 23.15 -0.80
CA LYS A 170 9.78 21.89 -1.54
C LYS A 170 8.83 20.88 -0.91
N PHE A 171 8.28 20.01 -1.72
CA PHE A 171 7.25 19.04 -1.33
C PHE A 171 7.71 17.62 -1.63
N PHE A 172 7.59 16.74 -0.62
CA PHE A 172 7.91 15.33 -0.73
C PHE A 172 6.73 14.50 -0.21
N ASP A 173 6.51 13.34 -0.79
CA ASP A 173 5.87 12.25 -0.06
C ASP A 173 6.84 11.74 1.01
N LEU A 174 6.32 11.24 2.13
CA LEU A 174 7.16 10.84 3.27
C LEU A 174 8.16 9.73 2.90
N ALA A 175 7.77 8.75 2.07
CA ALA A 175 8.69 7.71 1.63
C ALA A 175 9.86 8.28 0.81
N ASP A 176 9.59 9.23 -0.08
CA ASP A 176 10.62 9.93 -0.86
C ASP A 176 11.51 10.83 0.01
N TYR A 177 10.91 11.50 1.02
CA TYR A 177 11.68 12.29 1.99
C TYR A 177 12.66 11.42 2.79
N LEU A 178 12.26 10.22 3.19
CA LEU A 178 13.15 9.30 3.92
C LEU A 178 14.30 8.81 3.05
N THR A 179 14.07 8.53 1.78
CA THR A 179 15.18 8.18 0.84
C THR A 179 16.08 9.38 0.57
N PHE A 180 15.53 10.60 0.48
CA PHE A 180 16.29 11.84 0.38
C PHE A 180 17.15 12.05 1.62
N LYS A 181 16.61 11.97 2.83
CA LYS A 181 17.34 12.11 4.10
C LYS A 181 18.44 11.04 4.24
N ALA A 182 18.22 9.84 3.72
CA ALA A 182 19.20 8.76 3.78
C ALA A 182 20.35 8.88 2.77
N THR A 183 20.16 9.59 1.64
CA THR A 183 21.12 9.60 0.51
C THR A 183 21.58 10.99 0.11
N ASN A 184 20.97 12.04 0.62
CA ASN A 184 21.14 13.43 0.17
C ASN A 184 20.91 13.61 -1.34
N LYS A 185 19.99 12.80 -1.93
CA LYS A 185 19.64 12.84 -3.35
C LYS A 185 18.14 13.08 -3.52
N ASP A 186 17.77 14.16 -4.22
CA ASP A 186 16.37 14.45 -4.56
C ASP A 186 15.90 13.54 -5.71
N THR A 187 15.82 12.23 -5.41
CA THR A 187 15.29 11.20 -6.30
C THR A 187 13.91 10.82 -5.81
N ARG A 188 12.93 10.77 -6.72
CA ARG A 188 11.52 10.50 -6.37
C ARG A 188 11.10 9.12 -6.85
N SER A 189 10.11 8.55 -6.18
CA SER A 189 9.50 7.30 -6.62
C SER A 189 8.28 7.57 -7.51
N PHE A 190 8.06 6.70 -8.50
CA PHE A 190 6.77 6.69 -9.20
C PHE A 190 5.63 6.35 -8.24
N CYS A 191 5.87 5.58 -7.18
CA CYS A 191 4.85 5.22 -6.22
C CYS A 191 4.24 6.47 -5.56
N SER A 192 5.08 7.35 -5.04
CA SER A 192 4.64 8.61 -4.42
C SER A 192 4.04 9.58 -5.43
N THR A 193 4.77 9.86 -6.50
CA THR A 193 4.43 10.96 -7.42
C THR A 193 3.23 10.66 -8.31
N VAL A 194 3.13 9.43 -8.85
CA VAL A 194 1.99 9.02 -9.68
C VAL A 194 0.73 8.83 -8.83
N CYS A 195 0.86 8.16 -7.67
CA CYS A 195 -0.30 7.84 -6.85
C CYS A 195 -0.87 9.06 -6.11
N LYS A 196 -0.03 10.01 -5.68
CA LYS A 196 -0.46 11.06 -4.73
C LYS A 196 -0.24 12.49 -5.22
N GLN A 197 0.64 12.71 -6.19
CA GLN A 197 0.99 14.05 -6.70
C GLN A 197 0.53 14.32 -8.13
N GLY A 198 -0.12 13.35 -8.79
CA GLY A 198 -0.69 13.55 -10.13
C GLY A 198 0.32 13.59 -11.26
N LEU A 199 1.50 12.99 -11.07
CA LEU A 199 2.47 12.78 -12.15
C LEU A 199 1.90 11.79 -13.17
N ILE A 200 1.99 12.13 -14.45
CA ILE A 200 1.60 11.23 -15.56
C ILE A 200 2.89 10.77 -16.25
N PRO A 201 3.27 9.49 -16.13
CA PRO A 201 4.51 8.99 -16.68
C PRO A 201 4.68 9.27 -18.17
N ILE A 202 5.94 9.37 -18.60
CA ILE A 202 6.31 9.74 -19.95
C ILE A 202 5.71 8.80 -20.99
N GLY A 203 5.20 9.39 -22.09
CA GLY A 203 4.54 8.67 -23.17
C GLY A 203 3.05 8.40 -22.92
N VAL A 204 2.55 8.63 -21.69
CA VAL A 204 1.13 8.53 -21.36
C VAL A 204 0.47 9.86 -21.66
N GLU A 205 -0.67 9.87 -22.39
CA GLU A 205 -1.40 11.09 -22.79
C GLU A 205 -0.52 12.16 -23.46
N GLY A 206 0.59 11.75 -24.07
CA GLY A 206 1.56 12.68 -24.66
C GLY A 206 2.44 13.41 -23.65
N SER A 207 2.46 12.98 -22.39
CA SER A 207 3.36 13.52 -21.36
C SER A 207 4.81 13.39 -21.82
N LYS A 208 5.54 14.50 -21.75
CA LYS A 208 6.97 14.56 -22.09
C LYS A 208 7.87 14.68 -20.85
N GLU A 209 7.35 15.30 -19.80
CA GLU A 209 8.08 15.68 -18.59
C GLU A 209 7.53 15.01 -17.33
N GLY A 210 6.43 14.26 -17.44
CA GLY A 210 5.73 13.65 -16.32
C GLY A 210 4.71 14.56 -15.67
N TRP A 211 4.95 15.86 -15.62
CA TRP A 211 4.04 16.85 -15.06
C TRP A 211 3.23 17.56 -16.16
N SER A 212 1.96 17.81 -15.90
CA SER A 212 1.10 18.61 -16.78
C SER A 212 1.14 20.08 -16.36
N LYS A 213 1.84 20.93 -17.15
CA LYS A 213 1.85 22.39 -16.92
C LYS A 213 0.45 22.98 -16.99
N ASP A 214 -0.37 22.49 -17.93
CA ASP A 214 -1.75 22.97 -18.10
C ASP A 214 -2.60 22.65 -16.86
N PHE A 215 -2.51 21.42 -16.35
CA PHE A 215 -3.22 21.03 -15.13
C PHE A 215 -2.79 21.86 -13.92
N LEU A 216 -1.48 21.96 -13.66
CA LEU A 216 -0.96 22.73 -12.52
C LEU A 216 -1.36 24.21 -12.59
N ASN A 217 -1.38 24.82 -13.79
CA ASN A 217 -1.88 26.15 -13.97
C ASN A 217 -3.41 26.26 -13.78
N ALA A 218 -4.17 25.29 -14.30
CA ALA A 218 -5.63 25.27 -14.17
C ALA A 218 -6.10 25.17 -12.71
N ILE A 219 -5.35 24.43 -11.88
CA ILE A 219 -5.61 24.32 -10.44
C ILE A 219 -4.95 25.43 -9.61
N ASN A 220 -4.46 26.49 -10.26
CA ASN A 220 -3.80 27.63 -9.63
C ASN A 220 -2.55 27.27 -8.78
N LEU A 221 -1.67 26.42 -9.33
CA LEU A 221 -0.36 26.07 -8.77
C LEU A 221 0.78 26.31 -9.79
N PRO A 222 0.89 27.53 -10.42
CA PRO A 222 1.94 27.82 -11.38
C PRO A 222 3.35 27.75 -10.76
N GLU A 223 3.50 27.98 -9.46
CA GLU A 223 4.78 27.94 -8.74
C GLU A 223 5.41 26.54 -8.79
N LEU A 224 4.61 25.48 -8.96
CA LEU A 224 5.13 24.13 -9.15
C LEU A 224 5.72 23.90 -10.55
N VAL A 225 5.39 24.76 -11.51
CA VAL A 225 5.95 24.70 -12.89
C VAL A 225 7.31 25.40 -12.99
N GLU A 226 7.56 26.34 -12.08
CA GLU A 226 8.79 27.14 -12.07
C GLU A 226 10.04 26.26 -11.88
N ASN A 227 11.16 26.70 -12.46
CA ASN A 227 12.44 25.99 -12.37
C ASN A 227 12.35 24.50 -12.72
N ASP A 228 11.60 24.19 -13.79
CA ASP A 228 11.41 22.81 -14.27
C ASP A 228 10.89 21.85 -13.16
N PHE A 229 9.85 22.27 -12.45
CA PHE A 229 9.19 21.50 -11.39
C PHE A 229 10.09 21.18 -10.16
N ALA A 230 11.10 21.99 -9.90
CA ALA A 230 12.06 21.74 -8.82
C ALA A 230 11.42 21.53 -7.45
N LYS A 231 10.25 22.16 -7.18
CA LYS A 231 9.52 22.01 -5.91
C LYS A 231 8.93 20.63 -5.67
N ILE A 232 8.78 19.83 -6.73
CA ILE A 232 8.16 18.50 -6.72
C ILE A 232 9.05 17.43 -7.38
N GLY A 233 10.38 17.64 -7.39
CA GLY A 233 11.36 16.65 -7.81
C GLY A 233 11.86 16.79 -9.26
N GLY A 234 11.48 17.84 -9.97
CA GLY A 234 11.95 18.09 -11.34
C GLY A 234 11.22 17.29 -12.42
N PRO A 235 11.63 17.42 -13.68
CA PRO A 235 11.05 16.66 -14.78
C PRO A 235 11.51 15.20 -14.75
N ALA A 236 10.60 14.26 -15.00
CA ALA A 236 10.90 12.82 -14.99
C ALA A 236 11.91 12.38 -16.08
N THR A 237 12.33 13.27 -16.99
CA THR A 237 13.28 13.02 -18.08
C THR A 237 14.60 13.76 -17.95
N ALA A 238 14.89 14.45 -16.86
CA ALA A 238 16.11 15.24 -16.76
C ALA A 238 17.35 14.32 -16.77
N THR A 239 18.20 14.52 -17.77
CA THR A 239 19.56 13.98 -17.76
C THR A 239 20.48 15.11 -17.27
N ALA A 240 21.15 14.91 -16.16
CA ALA A 240 22.13 15.87 -15.65
C ALA A 240 23.29 16.03 -16.63
N ALA A 241 24.02 17.16 -16.51
CA ALA A 241 25.16 17.45 -17.36
C ALA A 241 26.29 16.39 -17.27
N ASP A 242 26.34 15.62 -16.21
CA ASP A 242 27.26 14.48 -16.01
C ASP A 242 26.77 13.17 -16.66
N GLY A 243 25.62 13.18 -17.32
CA GLY A 243 24.99 12.01 -17.95
C GLY A 243 24.17 11.12 -17.00
N THR A 244 24.05 11.51 -15.73
CA THR A 244 23.10 10.86 -14.80
C THR A 244 21.68 11.33 -15.13
N THR A 245 20.79 10.39 -15.29
CA THR A 245 19.36 10.68 -15.44
C THR A 245 18.78 10.84 -14.04
N HIS A 246 18.33 12.04 -13.70
CA HIS A 246 17.43 12.20 -12.55
C HIS A 246 16.13 11.52 -12.91
N SER A 247 16.03 10.26 -12.59
CA SER A 247 14.89 9.47 -12.94
C SER A 247 14.03 9.27 -11.71
N PHE A 248 12.74 9.47 -11.90
CA PHE A 248 11.76 8.86 -11.04
C PHE A 248 11.91 7.35 -11.13
N LEU A 249 11.89 6.67 -10.00
CA LEU A 249 12.24 5.27 -9.89
C LEU A 249 11.03 4.41 -9.56
N SER A 250 11.01 3.21 -10.11
CA SER A 250 10.08 2.15 -9.68
C SER A 250 10.55 1.52 -8.36
N ALA A 251 9.67 0.72 -7.73
CA ALA A 251 9.91 0.11 -6.44
C ALA A 251 11.26 -0.63 -6.36
N GLY A 252 12.07 -0.30 -5.36
CA GLY A 252 13.35 -0.95 -5.08
C GLY A 252 14.48 -0.63 -6.05
N GLU A 253 14.30 0.26 -7.04
CA GLU A 253 15.43 0.70 -7.88
C GLU A 253 16.47 1.46 -7.06
N TYR A 254 17.73 1.35 -7.47
CA TYR A 254 18.86 1.94 -6.77
C TYR A 254 18.82 3.47 -6.76
N VAL A 255 18.67 4.08 -5.58
CA VAL A 255 18.72 5.53 -5.36
C VAL A 255 20.17 5.99 -5.16
N GLY A 256 20.88 5.35 -4.25
CA GLY A 256 22.23 5.72 -3.86
C GLY A 256 22.75 4.84 -2.74
N ALA A 257 24.01 5.06 -2.36
CA ALA A 257 24.53 4.61 -1.08
C ALA A 257 24.08 5.58 0.03
N LEU A 258 24.12 5.15 1.28
CA LEU A 258 23.87 6.03 2.42
C LEU A 258 24.86 7.21 2.39
N ASP A 259 24.35 8.39 2.71
CA ASP A 259 25.16 9.55 3.05
C ASP A 259 25.95 9.31 4.36
N GLU A 260 27.08 9.96 4.55
CA GLU A 260 27.94 9.72 5.73
C GLU A 260 27.21 10.03 7.05
N GLU A 261 26.46 11.13 7.11
CA GLU A 261 25.68 11.52 8.29
C GLU A 261 24.55 10.50 8.58
N ALA A 262 23.79 10.14 7.55
CA ALA A 262 22.72 9.15 7.68
C ALA A 262 23.26 7.76 8.09
N ALA A 263 24.41 7.35 7.56
CA ALA A 263 25.07 6.10 7.94
C ALA A 263 25.45 6.08 9.42
N GLU A 264 26.02 7.17 9.95
CA GLU A 264 26.34 7.33 11.37
C GLU A 264 25.06 7.33 12.25
N GLU A 265 24.04 8.10 11.83
CA GLU A 265 22.76 8.20 12.55
C GLU A 265 22.01 6.87 12.60
N LEU A 266 22.04 6.08 11.53
CA LEU A 266 21.43 4.76 11.45
C LEU A 266 22.28 3.65 12.06
N GLY A 267 23.60 3.89 12.24
CA GLY A 267 24.55 2.85 12.67
C GLY A 267 24.79 1.79 11.59
N LEU A 268 24.73 2.18 10.32
CA LEU A 268 24.92 1.32 9.14
C LEU A 268 26.18 1.72 8.36
N PRO A 269 26.74 0.82 7.54
CA PRO A 269 27.93 1.15 6.77
C PRO A 269 27.57 2.05 5.56
N VAL A 270 28.46 2.97 5.21
CA VAL A 270 28.27 3.89 4.07
C VAL A 270 28.10 3.19 2.71
N HIS A 271 28.52 1.92 2.59
CA HIS A 271 28.28 1.14 1.39
C HIS A 271 26.91 0.48 1.31
N CYS A 272 26.10 0.58 2.38
CA CYS A 272 24.71 0.15 2.36
C CYS A 272 23.92 0.99 1.36
N VAL A 273 23.28 0.34 0.41
CA VAL A 273 22.54 1.04 -0.66
C VAL A 273 21.07 1.21 -0.31
N VAL A 274 20.47 2.28 -0.82
CA VAL A 274 19.08 2.63 -0.59
C VAL A 274 18.25 2.29 -1.82
N GLY A 275 17.17 1.52 -1.62
CA GLY A 275 16.16 1.25 -2.64
C GLY A 275 15.11 2.36 -2.70
N SER A 276 14.59 2.64 -3.91
CA SER A 276 13.45 3.54 -4.09
C SER A 276 12.28 3.10 -3.23
N GLY A 277 11.78 4.02 -2.42
CA GLY A 277 10.70 3.78 -1.47
C GLY A 277 9.34 3.61 -2.13
N VAL A 278 8.38 3.16 -1.35
CA VAL A 278 6.98 3.04 -1.76
C VAL A 278 6.05 3.46 -0.61
N ILE A 279 4.78 3.70 -0.92
CA ILE A 279 3.74 3.85 0.09
C ILE A 279 3.52 2.50 0.81
N ASP A 280 3.22 2.52 2.11
CA ASP A 280 3.07 1.36 3.00
C ASP A 280 2.23 0.20 2.42
N ALA A 281 1.08 0.52 1.81
CA ALA A 281 0.25 -0.49 1.16
C ALA A 281 0.96 -1.22 0.00
N TYR A 282 1.83 -0.52 -0.75
CA TYR A 282 2.62 -1.11 -1.82
C TYR A 282 3.80 -1.93 -1.28
N ALA A 283 4.40 -1.54 -0.15
CA ALA A 283 5.35 -2.39 0.56
C ALA A 283 4.68 -3.69 1.04
N GLY A 284 3.44 -3.60 1.54
CA GLY A 284 2.62 -4.77 1.85
C GLY A 284 2.40 -5.68 0.63
N TRP A 285 2.19 -5.11 -0.56
CA TRP A 285 2.12 -5.87 -1.81
C TRP A 285 3.46 -6.58 -2.09
N VAL A 286 4.60 -5.89 -1.99
CA VAL A 286 5.95 -6.46 -2.17
C VAL A 286 6.19 -7.62 -1.22
N GLY A 287 5.83 -7.48 0.04
CA GLY A 287 6.03 -8.50 1.07
C GLY A 287 5.13 -9.74 0.96
N THR A 288 4.15 -9.76 0.05
CA THR A 288 3.11 -10.81 0.07
C THR A 288 2.86 -11.53 -1.24
N VAL A 289 2.76 -10.82 -2.38
CA VAL A 289 2.19 -11.40 -3.61
C VAL A 289 3.05 -12.47 -4.29
N ALA A 290 4.32 -12.57 -3.93
CA ALA A 290 5.20 -13.62 -4.41
C ALA A 290 5.24 -14.85 -3.48
N ALA A 291 4.43 -14.90 -2.40
CA ALA A 291 4.37 -16.04 -1.50
C ALA A 291 4.04 -17.32 -2.27
N GLN A 292 4.82 -18.36 -2.00
CA GLN A 292 4.58 -19.71 -2.52
C GLN A 292 3.48 -20.36 -1.68
N THR A 293 2.72 -21.25 -2.28
CA THR A 293 1.60 -21.89 -1.59
C THR A 293 1.94 -23.28 -1.11
N ASP A 294 1.41 -23.67 0.05
CA ASP A 294 1.55 -25.00 0.64
C ASP A 294 0.75 -26.07 -0.13
N VAL A 295 -0.21 -25.63 -0.95
CA VAL A 295 -1.00 -26.49 -1.84
C VAL A 295 -1.04 -25.88 -3.24
N GLU A 296 -1.06 -26.74 -4.25
CA GLU A 296 -1.11 -26.29 -5.64
C GLU A 296 -2.46 -25.62 -5.95
N LEU A 297 -2.37 -24.39 -6.49
CA LEU A 297 -3.50 -23.64 -7.03
C LEU A 297 -3.32 -23.57 -8.55
N PRO A 298 -4.25 -24.15 -9.35
CA PRO A 298 -4.06 -24.30 -10.79
C PRO A 298 -3.73 -23.00 -11.51
N ASP A 299 -4.42 -21.90 -11.20
CA ASP A 299 -4.22 -20.59 -11.86
C ASP A 299 -2.86 -19.99 -11.54
N LEU A 300 -2.38 -20.13 -10.30
CA LEU A 300 -1.03 -19.69 -9.92
C LEU A 300 0.04 -20.55 -10.57
N ALA A 301 -0.14 -21.87 -10.56
CA ALA A 301 0.78 -22.81 -11.19
C ALA A 301 0.85 -22.59 -12.71
N GLU A 302 -0.27 -22.29 -13.37
CA GLU A 302 -0.30 -21.90 -14.77
C GLU A 302 0.44 -20.59 -15.02
N ALA A 303 0.19 -19.55 -14.19
CA ALA A 303 0.88 -18.27 -14.27
C ALA A 303 2.39 -18.43 -14.05
N ASP A 304 2.81 -19.21 -13.06
CA ASP A 304 4.22 -19.44 -12.76
C ASP A 304 4.95 -20.23 -13.87
N ARG A 305 4.22 -21.07 -14.61
CA ARG A 305 4.76 -21.84 -15.74
C ARG A 305 4.82 -21.02 -17.03
N THR A 306 3.82 -20.19 -17.30
CA THR A 306 3.64 -19.50 -18.59
C THR A 306 4.17 -18.08 -18.60
N LYS A 307 4.19 -17.38 -17.45
CA LYS A 307 4.63 -16.00 -17.31
C LYS A 307 6.04 -15.94 -16.72
N LYS A 308 6.74 -14.83 -16.95
CA LYS A 308 8.11 -14.59 -16.47
C LYS A 308 8.19 -13.33 -15.62
N GLY A 309 9.10 -13.35 -14.67
CA GLY A 309 9.36 -12.20 -13.79
C GLY A 309 8.06 -11.67 -13.19
N ILE A 310 7.93 -10.37 -13.12
CA ILE A 310 6.77 -9.69 -12.49
C ILE A 310 5.43 -9.89 -13.25
N ASP A 311 5.43 -10.38 -14.49
CA ASP A 311 4.18 -10.80 -15.15
C ASP A 311 3.39 -11.85 -14.35
N ARG A 312 4.09 -12.64 -13.52
CA ARG A 312 3.47 -13.60 -12.61
C ARG A 312 2.57 -12.93 -11.57
N ALA A 313 2.80 -11.65 -11.28
CA ALA A 313 1.96 -10.89 -10.36
C ALA A 313 0.60 -10.50 -10.97
N THR A 314 0.46 -10.52 -12.30
CA THR A 314 -0.84 -10.25 -12.93
C THR A 314 -1.81 -11.39 -12.61
N GLY A 315 -2.97 -11.06 -12.05
CA GLY A 315 -3.93 -12.04 -11.50
C GLY A 315 -3.86 -12.22 -9.98
N ARG A 316 -2.86 -11.60 -9.32
CA ARG A 316 -2.69 -11.61 -7.86
C ARG A 316 -3.11 -10.26 -7.29
N LEU A 317 -4.09 -10.28 -6.39
CA LEU A 317 -4.54 -9.09 -5.65
C LEU A 317 -3.91 -9.12 -4.26
N ALA A 318 -3.18 -8.08 -3.88
CA ALA A 318 -2.83 -7.90 -2.47
C ALA A 318 -3.97 -7.16 -1.75
N ALA A 319 -4.35 -7.67 -0.57
CA ALA A 319 -5.24 -6.99 0.36
C ALA A 319 -4.47 -6.71 1.66
N VAL A 320 -4.01 -5.46 1.80
CA VAL A 320 -3.21 -5.02 2.95
C VAL A 320 -4.16 -4.47 4.00
N ALA A 321 -4.42 -5.28 5.04
CA ALA A 321 -5.54 -5.13 5.97
C ALA A 321 -5.09 -4.70 7.38
N GLY A 322 -5.09 -3.39 7.61
CA GLY A 322 -4.87 -2.75 8.91
C GLY A 322 -6.14 -2.13 9.47
N THR A 323 -6.08 -0.86 9.83
CA THR A 323 -7.23 -0.01 10.19
C THR A 323 -8.24 0.08 9.05
N SER A 324 -7.73 0.30 7.84
CA SER A 324 -8.41 0.20 6.54
C SER A 324 -7.86 -0.99 5.77
N THR A 325 -8.37 -1.27 4.56
CA THR A 325 -7.80 -2.28 3.67
C THR A 325 -7.58 -1.68 2.28
N CYS A 326 -6.35 -1.81 1.76
CA CYS A 326 -6.02 -1.46 0.39
C CYS A 326 -5.95 -2.74 -0.46
N HIS A 327 -6.57 -2.70 -1.66
CA HIS A 327 -6.63 -3.79 -2.62
C HIS A 327 -5.84 -3.41 -3.87
N ILE A 328 -4.66 -3.99 -4.06
CA ILE A 328 -3.72 -3.60 -5.13
C ILE A 328 -3.55 -4.74 -6.12
N ALA A 329 -3.83 -4.45 -7.39
CA ALA A 329 -3.62 -5.38 -8.51
C ALA A 329 -2.75 -4.75 -9.60
N LEU A 330 -1.93 -5.57 -10.27
CA LEU A 330 -1.14 -5.17 -11.43
C LEU A 330 -1.75 -5.66 -12.74
N SER A 331 -1.54 -4.87 -13.80
CA SER A 331 -1.91 -5.22 -15.18
C SER A 331 -0.85 -4.72 -16.17
N ARG A 332 -0.79 -5.34 -17.36
CA ARG A 332 0.08 -4.87 -18.47
C ARG A 332 -0.52 -3.67 -19.19
N ASP A 333 -1.82 -3.65 -19.32
CA ASP A 333 -2.55 -2.58 -19.97
C ASP A 333 -3.25 -1.70 -18.93
N PRO A 334 -3.48 -0.41 -19.24
CA PRO A 334 -4.21 0.47 -18.32
C PRO A 334 -5.68 0.02 -18.23
N VAL A 335 -6.12 -0.34 -17.02
CA VAL A 335 -7.51 -0.72 -16.73
C VAL A 335 -8.14 0.38 -15.89
N PHE A 336 -9.06 1.14 -16.49
CA PHE A 336 -9.78 2.22 -15.80
C PHE A 336 -11.02 1.65 -15.10
N VAL A 337 -11.05 1.74 -13.79
CA VAL A 337 -12.15 1.27 -12.96
C VAL A 337 -12.75 2.46 -12.22
N ASN A 338 -13.99 2.80 -12.52
CA ASN A 338 -14.63 3.93 -11.84
C ASN A 338 -14.72 3.66 -10.31
N GLY A 339 -14.27 4.62 -9.51
CA GLY A 339 -14.23 4.53 -8.06
C GLY A 339 -13.06 3.68 -7.51
N VAL A 340 -12.12 3.27 -8.34
CA VAL A 340 -10.86 2.66 -7.94
C VAL A 340 -9.71 3.55 -8.42
N TRP A 341 -8.75 3.84 -7.56
CA TRP A 341 -7.62 4.69 -7.87
C TRP A 341 -6.68 4.05 -8.90
N GLY A 342 -6.13 4.85 -9.77
CA GLY A 342 -5.31 4.42 -10.89
C GLY A 342 -6.09 4.49 -12.23
N PRO A 343 -5.57 3.86 -13.30
CA PRO A 343 -4.36 3.02 -13.33
C PRO A 343 -3.07 3.85 -13.19
N TYR A 344 -2.19 3.42 -12.30
CA TYR A 344 -0.92 4.03 -11.95
C TYR A 344 0.24 3.33 -12.65
N ARG A 345 0.95 4.01 -13.55
CA ARG A 345 2.01 3.40 -14.35
C ARG A 345 3.36 3.48 -13.67
N ASP A 346 4.18 2.46 -13.86
CA ASP A 346 5.59 2.35 -13.47
C ASP A 346 5.84 2.33 -11.94
N VAL A 347 4.79 2.26 -11.14
CA VAL A 347 4.87 2.30 -9.67
C VAL A 347 5.72 1.14 -9.13
N MET A 348 5.41 -0.09 -9.51
CA MET A 348 6.10 -1.29 -9.06
C MET A 348 7.19 -1.72 -10.04
N ALA A 349 6.94 -1.58 -11.32
CA ALA A 349 7.88 -1.94 -12.37
C ALA A 349 7.54 -1.24 -13.67
N HIS A 350 8.56 -0.92 -14.47
CA HIS A 350 8.39 -0.27 -15.76
C HIS A 350 7.48 -1.06 -16.69
N GLY A 351 6.53 -0.37 -17.29
CA GLY A 351 5.57 -0.93 -18.24
C GLY A 351 4.39 -1.68 -17.60
N PHE A 352 4.23 -1.60 -16.27
CA PHE A 352 3.08 -2.11 -15.55
C PHE A 352 2.21 -1.00 -15.00
N TRP A 353 0.94 -1.32 -14.82
CA TRP A 353 -0.06 -0.46 -14.25
C TRP A 353 -0.59 -1.06 -12.95
N ALA A 354 -0.76 -0.23 -11.93
CA ALA A 354 -1.33 -0.62 -10.65
C ALA A 354 -2.72 0.02 -10.50
N ALA A 355 -3.68 -0.74 -9.98
CA ALA A 355 -4.97 -0.24 -9.54
C ALA A 355 -5.11 -0.45 -8.03
N GLU A 356 -5.62 0.55 -7.32
CA GLU A 356 -5.76 0.56 -5.86
C GLU A 356 -7.23 0.79 -5.47
N GLY A 357 -7.93 -0.27 -5.08
CA GLY A 357 -9.22 -0.20 -4.40
C GLY A 357 -9.03 -0.06 -2.90
N GLY A 358 -10.01 0.46 -2.18
CA GLY A 358 -9.88 0.61 -0.74
C GLY A 358 -11.20 0.53 0.02
N GLN A 359 -11.11 -0.04 1.23
CA GLN A 359 -12.17 0.03 2.26
C GLN A 359 -11.68 0.96 3.36
N SER A 360 -12.40 2.07 3.61
CA SER A 360 -11.98 3.11 4.56
C SER A 360 -11.89 2.59 6.00
N CYS A 361 -12.73 1.63 6.35
CA CYS A 361 -12.81 1.04 7.68
C CYS A 361 -12.97 -0.47 7.58
N THR A 362 -12.00 -1.21 8.10
CA THR A 362 -12.09 -2.67 8.26
C THR A 362 -11.71 -3.08 9.68
N GLY A 363 -10.45 -3.01 10.08
CA GLY A 363 -10.07 -3.19 11.48
C GLY A 363 -10.73 -2.15 12.39
N ALA A 364 -10.81 -0.90 11.96
CA ALA A 364 -11.51 0.16 12.69
C ALA A 364 -13.03 -0.12 12.80
N LEU A 365 -13.65 -0.70 11.77
CA LEU A 365 -15.06 -1.10 11.81
C LEU A 365 -15.31 -2.13 12.90
N LEU A 366 -14.50 -3.20 12.94
CA LEU A 366 -14.63 -4.24 13.95
C LEU A 366 -14.43 -3.68 15.37
N ALA A 367 -13.42 -2.82 15.55
CA ALA A 367 -13.19 -2.13 16.82
C ALA A 367 -14.37 -1.22 17.21
N HIS A 368 -14.95 -0.49 16.26
CA HIS A 368 -16.11 0.38 16.48
C HIS A 368 -17.34 -0.43 16.89
N VAL A 369 -17.67 -1.49 16.16
CA VAL A 369 -18.81 -2.35 16.48
C VAL A 369 -18.69 -2.93 17.89
N MET A 370 -17.50 -3.41 18.27
CA MET A 370 -17.26 -3.91 19.62
C MET A 370 -17.38 -2.79 20.68
N SER A 371 -16.67 -1.69 20.50
CA SER A 371 -16.56 -0.65 21.54
C SER A 371 -17.83 0.15 21.78
N THR A 372 -18.71 0.24 20.80
CA THR A 372 -20.01 0.93 20.92
C THR A 372 -21.14 0.05 21.43
N HIS A 373 -20.93 -1.27 21.49
CA HIS A 373 -21.94 -2.20 21.96
C HIS A 373 -22.00 -2.25 23.49
N PRO A 374 -23.20 -2.30 24.13
CA PRO A 374 -23.34 -2.35 25.59
C PRO A 374 -22.56 -3.49 26.27
N ALA A 375 -22.41 -4.65 25.61
CA ALA A 375 -21.67 -5.79 26.15
C ALA A 375 -20.14 -5.68 26.02
N PHE A 376 -19.57 -4.54 25.59
CA PHE A 376 -18.11 -4.41 25.39
C PHE A 376 -17.30 -4.61 26.68
N THR A 377 -17.79 -4.10 27.80
CA THR A 377 -17.12 -4.30 29.11
C THR A 377 -17.11 -5.77 29.50
N GLU A 378 -18.25 -6.47 29.29
CA GLU A 378 -18.36 -7.90 29.52
C GLU A 378 -17.40 -8.68 28.62
N LEU A 379 -17.36 -8.37 27.31
CA LEU A 379 -16.41 -8.96 26.36
C LEU A 379 -14.96 -8.80 26.83
N SER A 380 -14.58 -7.61 27.30
CA SER A 380 -13.23 -7.36 27.80
C SER A 380 -12.89 -8.25 28.99
N HIS A 381 -13.78 -8.32 29.98
CA HIS A 381 -13.58 -9.18 31.14
C HIS A 381 -13.48 -10.68 30.77
N LEU A 382 -14.35 -11.14 29.86
CA LEU A 382 -14.38 -12.55 29.48
C LEU A 382 -13.16 -12.96 28.63
N SER A 383 -12.73 -12.10 27.71
CA SER A 383 -11.53 -12.34 26.90
C SER A 383 -10.26 -12.32 27.76
N ASP A 384 -10.14 -11.36 28.70
CA ASP A 384 -9.01 -11.28 29.63
C ASP A 384 -8.97 -12.48 30.56
N ALA A 385 -10.13 -12.91 31.12
CA ALA A 385 -10.21 -14.10 31.97
C ALA A 385 -9.85 -15.39 31.21
N ALA A 386 -10.15 -15.47 29.93
CA ALA A 386 -9.78 -16.58 29.06
C ALA A 386 -8.35 -16.48 28.51
N ASN A 387 -7.68 -15.34 28.69
CA ASN A 387 -6.35 -15.03 28.13
C ASN A 387 -6.29 -15.21 26.60
N ILE A 388 -7.33 -14.76 25.89
CA ILE A 388 -7.43 -14.77 24.43
C ILE A 388 -7.84 -13.40 23.90
N SER A 389 -7.67 -13.19 22.61
CA SER A 389 -8.12 -11.94 21.99
C SER A 389 -9.66 -11.81 22.00
N LYS A 390 -10.18 -10.59 21.98
CA LYS A 390 -11.60 -10.32 21.84
C LYS A 390 -12.20 -10.97 20.58
N PHE A 391 -11.43 -11.01 19.49
CA PHE A 391 -11.82 -11.66 18.24
C PHE A 391 -11.95 -13.17 18.40
N ASP A 392 -10.98 -13.83 19.04
CA ASP A 392 -11.03 -15.27 19.30
C ASP A 392 -12.19 -15.62 20.24
N TYR A 393 -12.43 -14.77 21.25
CA TYR A 393 -13.56 -14.95 22.14
C TYR A 393 -14.89 -14.91 21.37
N LEU A 394 -15.11 -13.88 20.53
CA LEU A 394 -16.33 -13.76 19.74
C LEU A 394 -16.49 -14.89 18.73
N ASN A 395 -15.41 -15.33 18.08
CA ASN A 395 -15.44 -16.49 17.17
C ASN A 395 -15.88 -17.76 17.93
N SER A 396 -15.28 -18.04 19.08
CA SER A 396 -15.65 -19.20 19.94
C SER A 396 -17.09 -19.09 20.45
N ARG A 397 -17.55 -17.86 20.75
CA ARG A 397 -18.93 -17.64 21.18
C ARG A 397 -19.93 -17.93 20.05
N LEU A 398 -19.62 -17.54 18.82
CA LEU A 398 -20.45 -17.86 17.64
C LEU A 398 -20.56 -19.38 17.44
N GLU A 399 -19.47 -20.13 17.55
CA GLU A 399 -19.49 -21.60 17.48
C GLU A 399 -20.38 -22.22 18.59
N THR A 400 -20.27 -21.68 19.80
CA THR A 400 -21.12 -22.09 20.92
C THR A 400 -22.60 -21.82 20.65
N LEU A 401 -22.92 -20.65 20.06
CA LEU A 401 -24.31 -20.29 19.69
C LEU A 401 -24.89 -21.21 18.64
N VAL A 402 -24.10 -21.63 17.64
CA VAL A 402 -24.54 -22.64 16.65
C VAL A 402 -25.02 -23.90 17.35
N GLN A 403 -24.26 -24.41 18.30
CA GLN A 403 -24.62 -25.61 19.05
C GLN A 403 -25.85 -25.40 19.93
N GLN A 404 -25.91 -24.27 20.64
CA GLN A 404 -27.02 -23.97 21.57
C GLN A 404 -28.37 -23.74 20.85
N ARG A 405 -28.34 -23.09 19.68
CA ARG A 405 -29.53 -22.76 18.90
C ARG A 405 -29.93 -23.86 17.92
N GLY A 406 -29.01 -24.81 17.65
CA GLY A 406 -29.20 -25.83 16.63
C GLY A 406 -29.20 -25.26 15.21
N ASP A 407 -28.52 -24.12 14.99
CA ASP A 407 -28.32 -23.56 13.66
C ASP A 407 -27.32 -24.41 12.87
N ARG A 408 -27.44 -24.37 11.55
CA ARG A 408 -26.59 -25.16 10.65
C ARG A 408 -25.12 -24.76 10.72
N SER A 409 -24.83 -23.46 10.86
CA SER A 409 -23.50 -22.90 10.77
C SER A 409 -23.42 -21.52 11.41
N VAL A 410 -22.22 -20.97 11.55
CA VAL A 410 -21.97 -19.59 12.00
C VAL A 410 -22.67 -18.59 11.09
N VAL A 411 -22.58 -18.74 9.77
CA VAL A 411 -23.22 -17.83 8.79
C VAL A 411 -24.76 -17.84 8.98
N ALA A 412 -25.35 -18.99 9.29
CA ALA A 412 -26.79 -19.11 9.51
C ALA A 412 -27.31 -18.33 10.73
N LEU A 413 -26.47 -18.04 11.73
CA LEU A 413 -26.83 -17.22 12.90
C LEU A 413 -27.26 -15.80 12.50
N ALA A 414 -26.60 -15.23 11.47
CA ALA A 414 -26.86 -13.87 10.98
C ALA A 414 -27.74 -13.84 9.70
N LYS A 415 -28.51 -14.90 9.41
CA LYS A 415 -29.32 -15.03 8.17
C LYS A 415 -30.31 -13.88 7.93
N HIS A 416 -30.75 -13.20 8.98
CA HIS A 416 -31.69 -12.07 8.91
C HIS A 416 -31.08 -10.75 9.41
N LEU A 417 -29.77 -10.71 9.64
CA LEU A 417 -29.03 -9.49 9.90
C LEU A 417 -28.36 -9.03 8.60
N TYR A 418 -28.65 -7.82 8.15
CA TYR A 418 -28.06 -7.21 6.97
C TYR A 418 -27.26 -5.99 7.42
N PHE A 419 -25.97 -6.05 7.22
CA PHE A 419 -25.02 -5.06 7.74
C PHE A 419 -24.32 -4.35 6.57
N TYR A 420 -24.53 -3.04 6.44
CA TYR A 420 -23.80 -2.17 5.54
C TYR A 420 -22.93 -1.22 6.38
N GLY A 421 -21.61 -1.33 6.30
CA GLY A 421 -20.67 -0.80 7.30
C GLY A 421 -19.83 0.42 6.89
N ASP A 422 -20.22 1.21 5.89
CA ASP A 422 -19.48 2.41 5.45
C ASP A 422 -19.65 3.60 6.41
N TYR A 423 -19.22 3.47 7.67
CA TYR A 423 -19.31 4.56 8.67
C TYR A 423 -18.52 5.79 8.27
N HIS A 424 -17.44 5.65 7.49
CA HIS A 424 -16.57 6.73 7.00
C HIS A 424 -16.73 7.04 5.50
N GLY A 425 -17.88 6.74 4.93
CA GLY A 425 -18.07 6.81 3.49
C GLY A 425 -17.48 5.63 2.74
N ASN A 426 -17.81 5.52 1.46
CA ASN A 426 -17.31 4.48 0.58
C ASN A 426 -16.13 5.00 -0.23
N ARG A 427 -14.92 4.42 -0.03
CA ARG A 427 -13.74 4.74 -0.83
C ARG A 427 -13.82 4.07 -2.20
N SER A 428 -14.12 2.76 -2.21
CA SER A 428 -14.24 1.96 -3.43
C SER A 428 -15.35 0.91 -3.28
N PRO A 429 -16.06 0.58 -4.35
CA PRO A 429 -15.98 1.11 -5.71
C PRO A 429 -16.98 2.25 -5.98
N ILE A 430 -17.76 2.70 -4.99
CA ILE A 430 -18.79 3.74 -5.18
C ILE A 430 -18.16 5.13 -5.17
N ALA A 431 -17.05 5.32 -4.44
CA ALA A 431 -16.34 6.59 -4.27
C ALA A 431 -17.25 7.73 -3.77
N ASP A 432 -18.11 7.43 -2.79
CA ASP A 432 -19.06 8.39 -2.23
C ASP A 432 -18.79 8.63 -0.73
N PRO A 433 -18.19 9.76 -0.36
CA PRO A 433 -17.88 10.09 1.04
C PRO A 433 -19.13 10.31 1.90
N SER A 434 -20.30 10.46 1.29
CA SER A 434 -21.59 10.65 1.99
C SER A 434 -22.27 9.34 2.37
N MET A 435 -21.76 8.20 1.92
CA MET A 435 -22.27 6.88 2.37
C MET A 435 -22.14 6.75 3.88
N ARG A 436 -23.10 6.08 4.50
CA ARG A 436 -23.13 5.82 5.94
C ARG A 436 -23.53 4.37 6.20
N ALA A 437 -23.32 3.93 7.44
CA ALA A 437 -23.75 2.60 7.85
C ALA A 437 -25.27 2.48 7.90
N ALA A 438 -25.76 1.28 7.59
CA ALA A 438 -27.16 0.89 7.73
C ALA A 438 -27.23 -0.57 8.22
N ILE A 439 -28.05 -0.81 9.23
CA ILE A 439 -28.23 -2.15 9.81
C ILE A 439 -29.71 -2.48 9.82
N ILE A 440 -30.07 -3.62 9.24
CA ILE A 440 -31.45 -4.13 9.19
C ILE A 440 -31.49 -5.47 9.90
N GLY A 441 -32.50 -5.67 10.75
CA GLY A 441 -32.67 -6.92 11.49
C GLY A 441 -32.08 -6.93 12.89
N GLN A 442 -31.67 -5.76 13.41
CA GLN A 442 -31.21 -5.61 14.79
C GLN A 442 -32.35 -5.79 15.77
N SER A 443 -32.11 -6.48 16.89
CA SER A 443 -33.08 -6.70 17.98
C SER A 443 -32.82 -5.74 19.15
N MET A 444 -33.61 -5.89 20.22
CA MET A 444 -33.38 -5.18 21.49
C MET A 444 -32.44 -5.94 22.44
N ASP A 445 -31.91 -7.07 22.02
CA ASP A 445 -30.91 -7.81 22.78
C ASP A 445 -29.61 -6.99 22.82
N ASN A 446 -28.99 -6.92 23.97
CA ASN A 446 -27.75 -6.21 24.22
C ASN A 446 -26.70 -7.09 24.92
N SER A 447 -26.92 -8.39 24.85
CA SER A 447 -26.04 -9.41 25.43
C SER A 447 -24.74 -9.60 24.63
N ILE A 448 -23.82 -10.37 25.20
CA ILE A 448 -22.60 -10.80 24.50
C ILE A 448 -22.93 -11.63 23.25
N ASP A 449 -24.09 -12.28 23.20
CA ASP A 449 -24.54 -13.05 22.05
C ASP A 449 -24.95 -12.16 20.89
N ASP A 450 -25.64 -11.05 21.20
CA ASP A 450 -25.99 -10.04 20.20
C ASP A 450 -24.72 -9.36 19.67
N LEU A 451 -23.78 -9.00 20.55
CA LEU A 451 -22.48 -8.46 20.12
C LEU A 451 -21.76 -9.43 19.17
N ALA A 452 -21.75 -10.73 19.47
CA ALA A 452 -21.12 -11.72 18.59
C ALA A 452 -21.80 -11.79 17.21
N ILE A 453 -23.13 -11.69 17.14
CA ILE A 453 -23.86 -11.66 15.87
C ILE A 453 -23.64 -10.35 15.11
N MET A 454 -23.59 -9.20 15.79
CA MET A 454 -23.26 -7.91 15.18
C MET A 454 -21.84 -7.90 14.61
N TYR A 455 -20.87 -8.47 15.34
CA TYR A 455 -19.50 -8.66 14.88
C TYR A 455 -19.44 -9.56 13.63
N LEU A 456 -20.22 -10.67 13.60
CA LEU A 456 -20.33 -11.51 12.41
C LEU A 456 -20.88 -10.72 11.22
N GLY A 457 -21.91 -9.90 11.40
CA GLY A 457 -22.45 -9.02 10.36
C GLY A 457 -21.42 -8.04 9.80
N ALA A 458 -20.57 -7.48 10.68
CA ALA A 458 -19.48 -6.60 10.27
C ALA A 458 -18.39 -7.36 9.49
N CYS A 459 -18.05 -8.60 9.87
CA CYS A 459 -17.13 -9.46 9.12
C CYS A 459 -17.69 -9.81 7.73
N GLU A 460 -19.00 -10.14 7.64
CA GLU A 460 -19.68 -10.38 6.36
C GLU A 460 -19.65 -9.13 5.46
N PHE A 461 -19.87 -7.94 6.02
CA PHE A 461 -19.77 -6.68 5.27
C PHE A 461 -18.39 -6.50 4.65
N ILE A 462 -17.31 -6.68 5.42
CA ILE A 462 -15.93 -6.57 4.93
C ILE A 462 -15.73 -7.53 3.74
N ALA A 463 -16.20 -8.77 3.86
CA ALA A 463 -16.05 -9.77 2.81
C ALA A 463 -16.90 -9.43 1.56
N GLN A 464 -18.12 -8.94 1.73
CA GLN A 464 -19.02 -8.55 0.63
C GLN A 464 -18.51 -7.31 -0.11
N GLN A 465 -17.97 -6.31 0.60
CA GLN A 465 -17.40 -5.14 -0.02
C GLN A 465 -16.08 -5.48 -0.75
N THR A 466 -15.25 -6.38 -0.21
CA THR A 466 -14.08 -6.92 -0.94
C THR A 466 -14.53 -7.58 -2.24
N ARG A 467 -15.58 -8.42 -2.21
CA ARG A 467 -16.16 -9.00 -3.42
C ARG A 467 -16.59 -7.93 -4.42
N GLN A 468 -17.29 -6.90 -3.97
CA GLN A 468 -17.76 -5.80 -4.83
C GLN A 468 -16.60 -5.09 -5.54
N ILE A 469 -15.49 -4.84 -4.82
CA ILE A 469 -14.29 -4.24 -5.38
C ILE A 469 -13.68 -5.16 -6.43
N VAL A 470 -13.48 -6.44 -6.11
CA VAL A 470 -12.91 -7.45 -7.03
C VAL A 470 -13.76 -7.59 -8.28
N GLU A 471 -15.09 -7.72 -8.16
CA GLU A 471 -16.00 -7.81 -9.29
C GLU A 471 -15.90 -6.57 -10.19
N LYS A 472 -15.88 -5.36 -9.61
CA LYS A 472 -15.73 -4.12 -10.38
C LYS A 472 -14.40 -4.04 -11.12
N MET A 473 -13.32 -4.49 -10.51
CA MET A 473 -12.02 -4.56 -11.16
C MET A 473 -12.02 -5.60 -12.30
N CYS A 474 -12.61 -6.77 -12.09
CA CYS A 474 -12.72 -7.81 -13.11
C CYS A 474 -13.64 -7.40 -14.27
N ASP A 475 -14.79 -6.78 -13.99
CA ASP A 475 -15.71 -6.25 -15.01
C ASP A 475 -15.03 -5.23 -15.93
N ALA A 476 -14.08 -4.46 -15.39
CA ALA A 476 -13.31 -3.48 -16.14
C ALA A 476 -12.13 -4.10 -16.94
N GLY A 477 -11.75 -5.35 -16.66
CA GLY A 477 -10.72 -6.07 -17.42
C GLY A 477 -9.55 -6.64 -16.61
N HIS A 478 -9.49 -6.42 -15.29
CA HIS A 478 -8.53 -7.15 -14.45
C HIS A 478 -8.86 -8.64 -14.42
N GLN A 479 -7.82 -9.47 -14.35
CA GLN A 479 -7.97 -10.94 -14.25
C GLN A 479 -7.48 -11.39 -12.87
N ILE A 480 -8.29 -11.15 -11.83
CA ILE A 480 -7.93 -11.50 -10.46
C ILE A 480 -8.37 -12.94 -10.20
N SER A 481 -7.43 -13.81 -9.83
CA SER A 481 -7.67 -15.22 -9.52
C SER A 481 -7.34 -15.61 -8.09
N THR A 482 -6.62 -14.75 -7.36
CA THR A 482 -6.13 -15.07 -6.01
C THR A 482 -5.95 -13.80 -5.21
N ILE A 483 -6.29 -13.84 -3.92
CA ILE A 483 -6.10 -12.72 -2.98
C ILE A 483 -5.00 -13.08 -1.98
N PHE A 484 -4.01 -12.21 -1.86
CA PHE A 484 -2.92 -12.28 -0.88
C PHE A 484 -3.22 -11.30 0.25
N MET A 485 -3.46 -11.83 1.45
CA MET A 485 -3.83 -11.01 2.61
C MET A 485 -2.62 -10.73 3.49
N SER A 486 -2.50 -9.52 4.00
CA SER A 486 -1.54 -9.17 5.05
C SER A 486 -2.18 -8.26 6.10
N GLY A 487 -1.49 -8.12 7.24
CA GLY A 487 -1.95 -7.33 8.37
C GLY A 487 -2.76 -8.13 9.38
N GLY A 488 -3.00 -7.54 10.54
CA GLY A 488 -3.56 -8.22 11.71
C GLY A 488 -4.89 -8.95 11.50
N GLN A 489 -5.68 -8.54 10.51
CA GLN A 489 -6.96 -9.21 10.18
C GLN A 489 -6.79 -10.65 9.69
N CYS A 490 -5.61 -11.03 9.17
CA CYS A 490 -5.31 -12.40 8.76
C CYS A 490 -5.36 -13.42 9.92
N ARG A 491 -5.25 -12.95 11.16
CA ARG A 491 -5.37 -13.80 12.35
C ARG A 491 -6.80 -14.25 12.61
N ASN A 492 -7.79 -13.57 12.02
CA ASN A 492 -9.18 -13.90 12.16
C ASN A 492 -9.60 -14.96 11.13
N GLY A 493 -9.60 -16.23 11.55
CA GLY A 493 -9.95 -17.36 10.69
C GLY A 493 -11.38 -17.30 10.13
N LEU A 494 -12.34 -16.77 10.89
CA LEU A 494 -13.70 -16.55 10.42
C LEU A 494 -13.72 -15.56 9.26
N LEU A 495 -13.06 -14.40 9.40
CA LEU A 495 -13.00 -13.40 8.33
C LEU A 495 -12.31 -13.96 7.08
N MET A 496 -11.23 -14.71 7.23
CA MET A 496 -10.53 -15.34 6.08
C MET A 496 -11.44 -16.33 5.34
N ARG A 497 -12.24 -17.11 6.06
CA ARG A 497 -13.25 -18.01 5.47
C ARG A 497 -14.33 -17.21 4.73
N LEU A 498 -14.90 -16.19 5.37
CA LEU A 498 -15.93 -15.34 4.77
C LEU A 498 -15.43 -14.64 3.50
N LEU A 499 -14.18 -14.15 3.49
CA LEU A 499 -13.54 -13.56 2.31
C LEU A 499 -13.45 -14.57 1.16
N ALA A 500 -12.97 -15.79 1.43
CA ALA A 500 -12.88 -16.84 0.42
C ALA A 500 -14.27 -17.21 -0.13
N ASP A 501 -15.25 -17.42 0.74
CA ASP A 501 -16.59 -17.85 0.36
C ASP A 501 -17.39 -16.74 -0.36
N CYS A 502 -17.26 -15.48 0.05
CA CYS A 502 -17.89 -14.35 -0.63
C CYS A 502 -17.29 -14.06 -2.00
N THR A 503 -15.96 -14.04 -2.11
CA THR A 503 -15.28 -13.70 -3.36
C THR A 503 -15.23 -14.89 -4.32
N GLY A 504 -15.30 -16.11 -3.82
CA GLY A 504 -15.07 -17.33 -4.60
C GLY A 504 -13.60 -17.55 -4.96
N LEU A 505 -12.68 -16.76 -4.39
CA LEU A 505 -11.26 -16.81 -4.67
C LEU A 505 -10.48 -17.41 -3.50
N PRO A 506 -9.39 -18.14 -3.76
CA PRO A 506 -8.49 -18.57 -2.69
C PRO A 506 -7.81 -17.35 -2.05
N ILE A 507 -7.72 -17.41 -0.72
CA ILE A 507 -7.01 -16.42 0.11
C ILE A 507 -5.69 -17.02 0.54
N ILE A 508 -4.60 -16.30 0.30
CA ILE A 508 -3.25 -16.70 0.72
C ILE A 508 -2.82 -15.79 1.88
N ILE A 509 -2.43 -16.42 2.97
CA ILE A 509 -1.90 -15.77 4.17
C ILE A 509 -0.39 -16.00 4.17
N PRO A 510 0.45 -14.95 3.98
CA PRO A 510 1.90 -15.11 3.91
C PRO A 510 2.50 -15.48 5.27
N ARG A 511 3.79 -15.85 5.25
CA ARG A 511 4.56 -16.23 6.43
C ARG A 511 4.57 -15.12 7.50
N TYR A 512 4.76 -13.88 7.09
CA TYR A 512 4.80 -12.73 7.99
C TYR A 512 3.50 -11.92 7.87
N ILE A 513 2.61 -12.09 8.86
CA ILE A 513 1.30 -11.43 8.87
C ILE A 513 1.45 -9.96 9.25
N ASP A 514 2.02 -9.67 10.43
CA ASP A 514 2.10 -8.31 10.98
C ASP A 514 3.33 -7.55 10.51
N ALA A 515 4.34 -8.26 10.01
CA ALA A 515 5.59 -7.69 9.54
C ALA A 515 5.67 -7.63 8.00
N ALA A 516 4.57 -7.91 7.28
CA ALA A 516 4.59 -7.98 5.82
C ALA A 516 5.02 -6.65 5.17
N VAL A 517 4.63 -5.51 5.74
CA VAL A 517 4.95 -4.17 5.22
C VAL A 517 6.44 -3.89 5.42
N VAL A 518 6.94 -3.93 6.66
CA VAL A 518 8.36 -3.70 6.95
C VAL A 518 9.28 -4.73 6.30
N PHE A 519 8.80 -5.97 6.11
CA PHE A 519 9.49 -6.99 5.35
C PHE A 519 9.57 -6.62 3.86
N GLY A 520 8.46 -6.12 3.29
CA GLY A 520 8.44 -5.60 1.91
C GLY A 520 9.47 -4.50 1.69
N SER A 521 9.63 -3.59 2.65
CA SER A 521 10.66 -2.56 2.60
C SER A 521 12.08 -3.14 2.63
N ALA A 522 12.31 -4.18 3.44
CA ALA A 522 13.62 -4.86 3.41
C ALA A 522 13.91 -5.48 2.03
N LEU A 523 12.88 -6.00 1.34
CA LEU A 523 13.02 -6.51 -0.03
C LEU A 523 13.38 -5.39 -1.02
N LEU A 524 12.89 -4.15 -0.85
CA LEU A 524 13.31 -3.01 -1.69
C LEU A 524 14.82 -2.75 -1.55
N GLY A 525 15.36 -2.80 -0.33
CA GLY A 525 16.79 -2.71 -0.08
C GLY A 525 17.58 -3.85 -0.73
N ALA A 526 17.04 -5.07 -0.71
CA ALA A 526 17.64 -6.23 -1.37
C ALA A 526 17.69 -6.04 -2.90
N VAL A 527 16.60 -5.57 -3.52
CA VAL A 527 16.51 -5.28 -4.96
C VAL A 527 17.58 -4.25 -5.38
N ALA A 528 17.71 -3.17 -4.62
CA ALA A 528 18.72 -2.14 -4.89
C ALA A 528 20.14 -2.71 -4.81
N SER A 529 20.43 -3.54 -3.79
CA SER A 529 21.75 -4.17 -3.60
C SER A 529 22.10 -5.15 -4.73
N GLU A 530 21.16 -5.98 -5.17
CA GLU A 530 21.38 -6.92 -6.29
C GLU A 530 21.60 -6.18 -7.62
N SER A 531 20.80 -5.14 -7.87
CA SER A 531 20.92 -4.30 -9.05
C SER A 531 22.29 -3.61 -9.11
N PHE A 532 22.74 -3.00 -8.01
CA PHE A 532 24.04 -2.37 -7.88
C PHE A 532 25.18 -3.35 -8.16
N ASN A 533 25.17 -4.52 -7.53
CA ASN A 533 26.19 -5.56 -7.71
C ASN A 533 26.24 -6.09 -9.15
N SER A 534 25.11 -6.27 -9.81
CA SER A 534 25.02 -6.74 -11.20
C SER A 534 25.59 -5.72 -12.19
N HIS A 535 25.40 -4.42 -11.96
CA HIS A 535 25.96 -3.35 -12.78
C HIS A 535 27.48 -3.22 -12.60
N HIS A 536 27.97 -3.31 -11.36
CA HIS A 536 29.41 -3.29 -11.09
C HIS A 536 30.15 -4.48 -11.70
N ALA A 537 29.61 -5.69 -11.56
CA ALA A 537 30.19 -6.88 -12.17
C ALA A 537 30.24 -6.77 -13.70
N LYS A 538 29.21 -6.25 -14.37
CA LYS A 538 29.18 -6.01 -15.82
C LYS A 538 30.20 -4.93 -16.24
N SER A 539 30.32 -3.86 -15.47
CA SER A 539 31.27 -2.79 -15.76
C SER A 539 32.74 -3.26 -15.61
N GLU A 540 33.02 -4.08 -14.60
CA GLU A 540 34.33 -4.65 -14.36
C GLU A 540 34.75 -5.69 -15.44
N ILE A 541 33.78 -6.53 -15.86
CA ILE A 541 33.99 -7.46 -17.00
C ILE A 541 34.26 -6.67 -18.29
N THR A 542 33.52 -5.58 -18.52
CA THR A 542 33.71 -4.72 -19.70
C THR A 542 35.06 -3.99 -19.63
N ARG A 543 35.47 -3.52 -18.44
CA ARG A 543 36.77 -2.89 -18.21
C ARG A 543 37.90 -3.90 -18.39
N ARG A 544 37.76 -5.13 -17.87
CA ARG A 544 38.74 -6.23 -18.08
C ARG A 544 38.80 -6.65 -19.55
N ARG A 545 37.65 -6.72 -20.26
CA ARG A 545 37.63 -6.97 -21.71
C ARG A 545 38.30 -5.85 -22.51
N LYS A 546 38.07 -4.58 -22.17
CA LYS A 546 38.79 -3.44 -22.82
C LYS A 546 40.27 -3.46 -22.52
N SER A 547 40.67 -3.76 -21.28
CA SER A 547 42.10 -3.85 -20.93
C SER A 547 42.80 -5.08 -21.54
N SER A 548 42.06 -6.19 -21.75
CA SER A 548 42.62 -7.37 -22.45
C SER A 548 42.69 -7.20 -23.97
N LEU A 549 41.83 -6.36 -24.55
CA LEU A 549 41.86 -6.05 -25.99
C LEU A 549 43.01 -5.05 -26.38
N THR A 550 43.56 -4.32 -25.42
CA THR A 550 44.71 -3.42 -25.63
C THR A 550 46.08 -4.11 -25.52
N ASN A 551 46.10 -5.40 -25.09
CA ASN A 551 47.33 -6.16 -24.86
C ASN A 551 47.42 -7.48 -25.62
N LEU A 552 46.69 -7.68 -26.72
CA LEU A 552 46.80 -8.89 -27.55
C LEU A 552 47.57 -8.60 -28.85
N ASP A 553 48.78 -9.16 -28.89
CA ASP A 553 49.55 -9.34 -30.12
C ASP A 553 48.78 -10.33 -31.03
N PRO A 554 48.54 -10.01 -32.32
CA PRO A 554 47.69 -10.81 -33.19
C PRO A 554 48.20 -12.21 -33.59
N SER A 555 49.37 -12.63 -33.07
CA SER A 555 50.07 -13.83 -33.57
C SER A 555 49.92 -15.11 -32.72
N SER A 556 49.09 -15.15 -31.68
CA SER A 556 48.95 -16.35 -30.84
C SER A 556 47.48 -16.79 -30.59
N LEU A 557 46.92 -17.52 -31.54
CA LEU A 557 45.66 -18.29 -31.35
C LEU A 557 45.93 -19.78 -31.47
N PRO A 558 45.64 -20.61 -30.46
CA PRO A 558 45.49 -22.06 -30.64
C PRO A 558 44.02 -22.44 -30.93
N SER A 559 43.89 -23.40 -31.85
CA SER A 559 42.61 -23.96 -32.33
C SER A 559 41.88 -24.75 -31.30
N ALA A 560 40.52 -24.65 -31.35
CA ALA A 560 39.59 -25.38 -30.51
C ALA A 560 39.35 -26.81 -31.02
N SER A 561 39.47 -27.79 -30.11
CA SER A 561 38.73 -29.06 -30.18
C SER A 561 38.72 -29.73 -28.81
N GLY A 562 37.52 -30.10 -28.32
CA GLY A 562 37.39 -30.96 -27.14
C GLY A 562 35.98 -30.95 -26.52
N LYS A 563 35.20 -31.92 -26.93
CA LYS A 563 33.93 -32.32 -26.30
C LYS A 563 34.19 -33.12 -25.04
N GLY A 564 33.38 -32.90 -23.96
CA GLY A 564 33.31 -33.81 -22.81
C GLY A 564 32.01 -33.62 -22.01
N PRO A 565 31.42 -34.63 -21.39
CA PRO A 565 29.99 -34.77 -21.23
C PRO A 565 29.43 -34.36 -19.87
N LEU A 566 28.18 -33.88 -19.95
CA LEU A 566 27.25 -33.73 -18.81
C LEU A 566 26.69 -35.11 -18.43
N SER A 567 26.76 -35.48 -17.17
CA SER A 567 25.71 -36.29 -16.53
C SER A 567 25.96 -36.49 -15.02
N GLN A 568 24.87 -36.48 -14.29
CA GLN A 568 24.65 -36.98 -12.91
C GLN A 568 24.95 -35.98 -11.76
N LEU A 569 23.85 -35.40 -11.28
CA LEU A 569 23.69 -35.10 -9.87
C LEU A 569 22.28 -35.51 -9.44
N GLY A 570 22.25 -36.46 -8.52
CA GLY A 570 21.05 -37.15 -8.08
C GLY A 570 20.20 -36.36 -7.11
N LYS A 571 18.95 -36.77 -7.10
CA LYS A 571 17.88 -36.36 -6.21
C LYS A 571 18.22 -36.56 -4.74
N MET A 572 18.23 -35.49 -3.95
CA MET A 572 18.06 -35.58 -2.51
C MET A 572 16.75 -34.88 -2.13
N LYS A 573 15.88 -35.62 -1.44
CA LYS A 573 14.70 -35.07 -0.78
C LYS A 573 15.15 -34.45 0.54
N PRO A 574 14.68 -33.26 0.94
CA PRO A 574 14.85 -32.79 2.30
C PRO A 574 13.65 -33.24 3.16
N ASP A 575 13.93 -33.94 4.25
CA ASP A 575 13.00 -34.11 5.37
C ASP A 575 12.92 -32.81 6.16
N TRP A 576 11.72 -32.29 6.32
CA TRP A 576 11.44 -31.10 7.14
C TRP A 576 10.98 -31.54 8.54
N PRO A 577 11.63 -31.08 9.62
CA PRO A 577 11.00 -31.11 10.95
C PRO A 577 10.02 -29.95 11.07
N SER A 578 8.86 -30.23 11.60
CA SER A 578 7.79 -29.26 11.89
C SER A 578 8.27 -28.17 12.85
N PRO A 579 8.17 -26.88 12.52
CA PRO A 579 8.53 -25.79 13.41
C PRO A 579 7.29 -25.17 14.04
N TYR A 580 6.73 -25.80 15.05
CA TYR A 580 5.80 -25.13 15.96
C TYR A 580 6.20 -25.43 17.40
N THR A 581 7.23 -24.76 17.85
CA THR A 581 7.41 -24.35 19.25
C THR A 581 8.09 -23.00 19.22
N ALA A 582 7.26 -21.95 19.31
CA ALA A 582 7.77 -20.62 19.59
C ALA A 582 8.40 -20.60 20.98
N PRO A 583 9.55 -19.97 21.16
CA PRO A 583 10.04 -19.67 22.50
C PRO A 583 9.09 -18.68 23.15
N HIS A 584 8.66 -18.95 24.36
CA HIS A 584 7.94 -18.05 25.22
C HIS A 584 8.74 -16.76 25.38
N ALA A 585 8.32 -15.69 24.70
CA ALA A 585 8.75 -14.36 25.06
C ALA A 585 8.12 -14.04 26.43
N THR A 586 8.96 -13.83 27.41
CA THR A 586 8.57 -13.31 28.72
C THR A 586 7.87 -11.98 28.51
N SER A 587 6.59 -11.94 28.88
CA SER A 587 5.76 -10.76 28.88
C SER A 587 6.36 -9.67 29.77
N SER A 588 6.92 -8.63 29.16
CA SER A 588 6.90 -7.32 29.79
C SER A 588 5.56 -6.68 29.39
N THR A 589 4.63 -6.71 30.32
CA THR A 589 3.38 -5.99 30.28
C THR A 589 3.67 -4.49 30.23
N SER A 590 3.74 -3.92 29.03
CA SER A 590 3.43 -2.50 28.85
C SER A 590 1.92 -2.43 28.64
N GLN A 591 1.23 -2.00 29.68
CA GLN A 591 -0.16 -1.55 29.61
C GLN A 591 -0.23 -0.44 28.57
N ILE A 592 -0.72 -0.77 27.39
CA ILE A 592 -1.27 0.26 26.50
C ILE A 592 -2.57 0.69 27.17
N ALA A 593 -2.51 1.78 27.91
CA ALA A 593 -3.68 2.49 28.36
C ALA A 593 -4.46 2.86 27.08
N ALA A 594 -5.61 2.23 26.90
CA ALA A 594 -6.61 2.69 25.96
C ALA A 594 -7.04 4.08 26.44
N THR A 595 -6.41 5.12 25.94
CA THR A 595 -6.96 6.45 26.02
C THR A 595 -8.23 6.41 25.19
N SER A 596 -9.36 6.39 25.87
CA SER A 596 -10.68 6.63 25.33
C SER A 596 -10.73 8.08 24.84
N GLY A 597 -10.14 8.35 23.70
CA GLY A 597 -10.38 9.53 22.90
C GLY A 597 -11.71 9.30 22.20
N SER A 598 -12.80 9.78 22.78
CA SER A 598 -14.04 9.98 22.08
C SER A 598 -13.74 10.84 20.86
N PHE A 599 -13.91 10.26 19.66
CA PHE A 599 -13.91 11.02 18.41
C PHE A 599 -15.14 11.92 18.41
N PRO A 600 -15.01 13.25 18.47
CA PRO A 600 -16.14 14.14 18.23
C PRO A 600 -16.43 14.13 16.75
N PHE A 601 -17.62 13.68 16.37
CA PHE A 601 -18.16 13.89 15.04
C PHE A 601 -18.47 15.38 14.86
N PRO A 602 -17.98 16.07 13.81
CA PRO A 602 -18.43 17.41 13.51
C PRO A 602 -19.86 17.37 12.99
N VAL A 603 -20.74 18.05 13.70
CA VAL A 603 -22.04 18.46 13.19
C VAL A 603 -21.78 19.51 12.12
N VAL A 604 -22.21 19.25 10.88
CA VAL A 604 -22.15 20.21 9.78
C VAL A 604 -23.04 21.40 10.12
N GLY A 605 -22.41 22.54 10.42
CA GLY A 605 -23.07 23.82 10.50
C GLY A 605 -23.18 24.43 9.09
N GLU A 606 -24.39 24.79 8.75
CA GLU A 606 -24.76 25.46 7.49
C GLU A 606 -24.07 26.83 7.36
N SER A 607 -23.55 27.13 6.18
CA SER A 607 -23.52 28.49 5.65
C SER A 607 -23.91 28.46 4.18
N SER A 608 -25.12 28.98 3.93
CA SER A 608 -25.70 29.22 2.64
C SER A 608 -25.12 30.49 2.00
N GLU A 609 -24.60 30.38 0.79
CA GLU A 609 -24.70 31.48 -0.19
C GLU A 609 -25.05 30.90 -1.56
N ALA A 610 -26.16 31.41 -2.10
CA ALA A 610 -26.76 30.99 -3.35
C ALA A 610 -26.03 31.66 -4.52
N ILE A 611 -25.67 30.89 -5.52
CA ILE A 611 -25.46 31.34 -6.89
C ILE A 611 -26.43 30.59 -7.78
N THR A 612 -27.34 31.37 -8.37
CA THR A 612 -28.29 30.94 -9.40
C THR A 612 -27.58 30.85 -10.73
N GLU A 613 -27.59 29.69 -11.40
CA GLU A 613 -27.50 29.61 -12.86
C GLU A 613 -28.44 28.55 -13.41
N GLU A 614 -29.04 28.92 -14.53
CA GLU A 614 -30.14 28.26 -15.21
C GLU A 614 -29.72 26.89 -15.78
N ALA A 615 -30.60 25.92 -15.62
CA ALA A 615 -30.51 24.61 -16.23
C ALA A 615 -30.82 24.66 -17.71
N ASN A 616 -29.92 24.16 -18.56
CA ASN A 616 -30.26 23.66 -19.89
C ASN A 616 -30.20 22.15 -19.86
N ASP A 617 -31.36 21.53 -20.00
CA ASP A 617 -31.56 20.12 -20.25
C ASP A 617 -31.01 19.71 -21.61
N SER A 618 -30.19 18.69 -21.63
CA SER A 618 -30.12 17.61 -22.61
C SER A 618 -28.68 17.10 -22.72
N GLU A 619 -28.42 15.96 -22.11
CA GLU A 619 -27.66 14.89 -22.74
C GLU A 619 -27.67 13.65 -21.81
N GLY A 620 -28.14 12.54 -22.35
CA GLY A 620 -28.24 11.24 -21.69
C GLY A 620 -26.86 10.59 -21.45
N PRO A 621 -26.79 9.46 -20.75
CA PRO A 621 -25.54 8.86 -20.32
C PRO A 621 -24.67 8.49 -21.53
N VAL A 622 -23.47 9.04 -21.56
CA VAL A 622 -22.44 8.72 -22.57
C VAL A 622 -21.95 7.30 -22.33
N SER A 623 -22.37 6.39 -23.18
CA SER A 623 -21.84 5.04 -23.27
C SER A 623 -20.43 5.09 -23.88
N PHE A 624 -19.40 4.90 -23.06
CA PHE A 624 -18.05 4.71 -23.57
C PHE A 624 -17.91 3.31 -24.19
N LYS A 625 -17.80 3.24 -25.50
CA LYS A 625 -17.27 2.06 -26.18
C LYS A 625 -15.76 2.02 -25.99
N PRO A 626 -15.16 0.85 -25.70
CA PRO A 626 -13.71 0.75 -25.60
C PRO A 626 -13.07 0.98 -26.97
N THR A 627 -12.35 2.07 -27.13
CA THR A 627 -11.49 2.31 -28.28
C THR A 627 -10.24 1.46 -28.11
N ARG A 628 -10.09 0.46 -28.96
CA ARG A 628 -8.89 -0.34 -29.10
C ARG A 628 -7.74 0.60 -29.46
N ALA A 629 -6.76 0.76 -28.56
CA ALA A 629 -5.57 1.53 -28.82
C ALA A 629 -4.82 0.91 -30.00
N THR A 630 -4.67 1.68 -31.06
CA THR A 630 -3.80 1.33 -32.19
C THR A 630 -2.37 1.30 -31.69
N SER A 631 -1.68 0.19 -31.93
CA SER A 631 -0.27 0.00 -31.71
C SER A 631 0.53 1.13 -32.39
N GLN A 632 1.16 2.00 -31.60
CA GLN A 632 2.17 2.92 -32.11
C GLN A 632 3.50 2.16 -32.22
N GLU A 633 3.81 1.72 -33.41
CA GLU A 633 5.19 1.43 -33.81
C GLU A 633 5.99 2.74 -33.91
N GLY A 634 7.13 2.76 -33.26
CA GLY A 634 8.20 3.69 -33.59
C GLY A 634 8.62 4.68 -32.51
N LEU A 635 9.25 4.18 -31.47
CA LEU A 635 10.38 4.84 -30.81
C LEU A 635 11.18 3.73 -30.12
N ALA A 636 12.23 3.25 -30.80
CA ALA A 636 13.21 2.36 -30.21
C ALA A 636 14.06 3.14 -29.19
N THR A 637 13.48 3.41 -28.02
CA THR A 637 14.25 3.72 -26.82
C THR A 637 14.87 2.41 -26.36
N ARG A 638 16.16 2.39 -26.13
CA ARG A 638 16.85 1.29 -25.43
C ARG A 638 16.04 0.99 -24.18
N ASN A 639 15.41 -0.18 -24.13
CA ASN A 639 14.75 -0.66 -22.94
C ASN A 639 15.79 -0.66 -21.81
N PRO A 640 15.58 0.07 -20.70
CA PRO A 640 16.37 -0.16 -19.49
C PRO A 640 16.22 -1.64 -19.11
N PRO A 641 17.21 -2.24 -18.44
CA PRO A 641 17.09 -3.61 -17.95
C PRO A 641 15.79 -3.69 -17.14
N ASN A 642 14.99 -4.74 -17.40
CA ASN A 642 13.66 -4.91 -16.82
C ASN A 642 13.77 -5.08 -15.29
N ASN A 643 13.69 -3.99 -14.54
CA ASN A 643 13.79 -4.00 -13.07
C ASN A 643 12.68 -4.83 -12.43
N GLY A 644 11.55 -4.97 -13.09
CA GLY A 644 10.44 -5.81 -12.62
C GLY A 644 10.81 -7.28 -12.47
N ASP A 645 11.75 -7.79 -13.27
CA ASP A 645 12.24 -9.16 -13.12
C ASP A 645 13.11 -9.28 -11.86
N ALA A 646 13.97 -8.30 -11.57
CA ALA A 646 14.80 -8.29 -10.36
C ALA A 646 13.93 -8.17 -9.09
N LEU A 647 12.92 -7.30 -9.10
CA LEU A 647 11.96 -7.17 -8.00
C LEU A 647 11.23 -8.52 -7.76
N TRP A 648 10.73 -9.15 -8.83
CA TRP A 648 10.03 -10.42 -8.70
C TRP A 648 10.93 -11.54 -8.19
N ASP A 649 12.16 -11.63 -8.70
CA ASP A 649 13.10 -12.69 -8.31
C ASP A 649 13.45 -12.58 -6.81
N VAL A 650 13.72 -11.39 -6.29
CA VAL A 650 13.95 -11.13 -4.87
C VAL A 650 12.70 -11.49 -4.05
N MET A 651 11.53 -11.01 -4.46
CA MET A 651 10.26 -11.32 -3.78
C MET A 651 10.02 -12.84 -3.73
N TYR A 652 10.14 -13.52 -4.87
CA TYR A 652 9.87 -14.96 -4.98
C TYR A 652 10.85 -15.79 -4.15
N GLN A 653 12.11 -15.39 -4.10
CA GLN A 653 13.14 -16.08 -3.32
C GLN A 653 12.93 -15.89 -1.82
N MET A 654 12.51 -14.72 -1.36
CA MET A 654 12.57 -14.34 0.05
C MET A 654 11.21 -14.36 0.77
N THR A 655 10.06 -14.22 0.08
CA THR A 655 8.75 -14.18 0.74
C THR A 655 8.39 -15.49 1.43
N GLY A 656 8.81 -16.63 0.86
CA GLY A 656 8.58 -17.95 1.45
C GLY A 656 7.15 -18.48 1.27
N GLY A 657 6.77 -19.46 2.08
CA GLY A 657 5.48 -20.15 1.98
C GLY A 657 4.33 -19.41 2.63
N GLY A 658 3.13 -19.50 2.04
CA GLY A 658 1.88 -19.01 2.59
C GLY A 658 0.84 -20.11 2.75
N LYS A 659 -0.10 -19.92 3.67
CA LYS A 659 -1.23 -20.83 3.90
C LYS A 659 -2.39 -20.44 2.99
N VAL A 660 -3.07 -21.46 2.43
CA VAL A 660 -4.21 -21.27 1.54
C VAL A 660 -5.53 -21.53 2.27
N VAL A 661 -6.45 -20.57 2.21
CA VAL A 661 -7.86 -20.75 2.56
C VAL A 661 -8.64 -20.81 1.25
N ARG A 662 -9.16 -21.98 0.91
CA ARG A 662 -9.97 -22.18 -0.30
C ARG A 662 -11.43 -21.82 -0.04
N PRO A 663 -12.13 -21.27 -1.04
CA PRO A 663 -13.58 -21.10 -0.92
C PRO A 663 -14.26 -22.48 -0.82
N SER A 664 -15.38 -22.51 -0.12
CA SER A 664 -16.28 -23.68 -0.10
C SER A 664 -16.82 -23.96 -1.50
N PRO A 665 -17.31 -25.16 -1.80
CA PRO A 665 -17.99 -25.46 -3.07
C PRO A 665 -19.12 -24.47 -3.36
N GLU A 666 -19.45 -24.25 -4.64
CA GLU A 666 -20.48 -23.27 -5.01
C GLU A 666 -21.87 -23.61 -4.49
N ASP A 667 -22.16 -24.91 -4.34
CA ASP A 667 -23.40 -25.45 -3.77
C ASP A 667 -23.39 -25.55 -2.25
N ASP A 668 -22.30 -25.15 -1.59
CA ASP A 668 -22.26 -25.11 -0.13
C ASP A 668 -23.35 -24.16 0.40
N PRO A 669 -24.16 -24.62 1.38
CA PRO A 669 -25.30 -23.85 1.88
C PRO A 669 -24.94 -22.48 2.46
N ASP A 670 -23.73 -22.30 3.03
CA ASP A 670 -23.30 -21.01 3.56
C ASP A 670 -22.89 -20.07 2.41
N ARG A 671 -22.21 -20.58 1.40
CA ARG A 671 -21.87 -19.81 0.22
C ARG A 671 -23.11 -19.38 -0.56
N VAL A 672 -24.12 -20.26 -0.69
CA VAL A 672 -25.41 -19.91 -1.28
C VAL A 672 -26.10 -18.80 -0.48
N LEU A 673 -26.09 -18.89 0.86
CA LEU A 673 -26.67 -17.85 1.74
C LEU A 673 -25.90 -16.52 1.61
N LEU A 674 -24.58 -16.52 1.61
CA LEU A 674 -23.75 -15.33 1.41
C LEU A 674 -24.00 -14.68 0.04
N ASN A 675 -24.17 -15.47 -1.03
CA ASN A 675 -24.55 -14.98 -2.35
C ASN A 675 -25.93 -14.30 -2.37
N ALA A 676 -26.88 -14.82 -1.61
CA ALA A 676 -28.20 -14.17 -1.47
C ALA A 676 -28.09 -12.85 -0.68
N LYS A 677 -27.32 -12.83 0.41
CA LYS A 677 -27.08 -11.64 1.23
C LYS A 677 -26.29 -10.57 0.46
N TYR A 678 -25.39 -10.96 -0.45
CA TYR A 678 -24.65 -10.02 -1.29
C TYR A 678 -25.57 -9.17 -2.19
N LYS A 679 -26.64 -9.75 -2.74
CA LYS A 679 -27.62 -8.99 -3.51
C LYS A 679 -28.34 -7.94 -2.66
N ILE A 680 -28.63 -8.28 -1.39
CA ILE A 680 -29.24 -7.36 -0.43
C ILE A 680 -28.24 -6.26 -0.04
N PHE A 681 -26.96 -6.61 0.15
CA PHE A 681 -25.88 -5.65 0.40
C PHE A 681 -25.81 -4.59 -0.72
N LEU A 682 -25.84 -5.01 -1.99
CA LEU A 682 -25.86 -4.09 -3.14
C LEU A 682 -27.13 -3.20 -3.14
N ASP A 683 -28.30 -3.77 -2.87
CA ASP A 683 -29.54 -3.00 -2.78
C ASP A 683 -29.53 -2.00 -1.62
N MET A 684 -28.92 -2.32 -0.48
CA MET A 684 -28.75 -1.38 0.64
C MET A 684 -27.90 -0.16 0.25
N ALA A 685 -26.83 -0.36 -0.52
CA ALA A 685 -26.00 0.72 -1.04
C ALA A 685 -26.80 1.64 -1.99
N ASP A 686 -27.51 1.05 -2.94
CA ASP A 686 -28.32 1.79 -3.91
C ASP A 686 -29.52 2.48 -3.26
N SER A 687 -30.17 1.83 -2.30
CA SER A 687 -31.30 2.39 -1.55
C SER A 687 -30.88 3.61 -0.75
N GLN A 688 -29.71 3.58 -0.09
CA GLN A 688 -29.20 4.72 0.65
C GLN A 688 -28.98 5.95 -0.24
N ARG A 689 -28.42 5.76 -1.45
CA ARG A 689 -28.25 6.83 -2.43
C ARG A 689 -29.58 7.41 -2.89
N ARG A 690 -30.55 6.55 -3.27
CA ARG A 690 -31.91 6.97 -3.65
C ARG A 690 -32.62 7.75 -2.55
N TYR A 691 -32.46 7.36 -1.27
CA TYR A 691 -33.08 8.07 -0.15
C TYR A 691 -32.50 9.48 0.00
N ARG A 692 -31.17 9.62 -0.07
CA ARG A 692 -30.53 10.95 -0.04
C ARG A 692 -31.02 11.83 -1.20
N GLU A 693 -30.98 11.33 -2.42
CA GLU A 693 -31.47 12.07 -3.59
C GLU A 693 -32.94 12.53 -3.45
N ALA A 694 -33.78 11.68 -2.86
CA ALA A 694 -35.19 12.02 -2.62
C ALA A 694 -35.33 13.16 -1.60
N ILE A 695 -34.56 13.13 -0.51
CA ILE A 695 -34.58 14.20 0.51
C ILE A 695 -33.96 15.48 -0.05
N ASP A 696 -32.82 15.42 -0.74
CA ASP A 696 -32.17 16.58 -1.34
C ASP A 696 -33.08 17.33 -2.34
N LYS A 697 -33.92 16.57 -3.08
CA LYS A 697 -34.96 17.19 -3.95
C LYS A 697 -36.01 17.96 -3.15
N VAL A 698 -36.41 17.45 -1.99
CA VAL A 698 -37.38 18.13 -1.11
C VAL A 698 -36.73 19.38 -0.50
N GLU A 699 -35.50 19.28 0.01
CA GLU A 699 -34.76 20.41 0.57
C GLU A 699 -34.59 21.55 -0.45
N LYS A 700 -34.18 21.20 -1.68
CA LYS A 700 -34.09 22.18 -2.78
C LYS A 700 -35.44 22.84 -3.14
N ALA A 701 -36.53 22.12 -2.91
CA ALA A 701 -37.88 22.68 -3.15
C ALA A 701 -38.36 23.61 -2.01
N ILE A 702 -37.94 23.31 -0.76
CA ILE A 702 -38.24 24.14 0.42
C ILE A 702 -37.42 25.46 0.38
N ALA A 703 -36.16 25.39 -0.10
CA ALA A 703 -35.25 26.53 -0.17
C ALA A 703 -35.62 27.55 -1.29
N LYS A 704 -36.53 27.18 -2.19
CA LYS A 704 -37.08 28.04 -3.21
C LYS A 704 -38.38 28.70 -2.73
#